data_3eb61485b4247dd322ffbd1c16bd9794
#
_entry.id   3eb61485b4247dd322ffbd1c16bd9794
#
_cell.length_a   1.000
_cell.length_b   1.000
_cell.length_c   1.000
_cell.angle_alpha   90.00
_cell.angle_beta   90.00
_cell.angle_gamma   90.00
#
_symmetry.space_group_name_H-M   'P 1'
#
loop_
_entity.id
_entity.type
_entity.pdbx_description
1 polymer ?
#
loop_
_entity_poly.entity_id
_entity_poly.type
_entity_poly.pdbx_seq_one_letter_code
_entity_poly.pdbx_strand_id
1 'polypeptide(L)'
;MDEVQGTICEIIFRNEYNGYTVLDLECNNELHTLIGYFSFLNIGETIKAYGSWVQHPSYGSQFKVETYTTVTPATINGIEKYLSSGLIPGIGPHTAKKLVEKFGLDTLDIMQYNPDRLTEVEGIGDKKAAKISEAFQEQKELKDIMMFLEQYGIGPAYAVRIYRTYGANTIKEIKENPYKLADDIFGIGFKMADRIAMSMGVSKFSEYRTASGTRYVLNQYHGNGHTFVPQEELVRSSAALLDVDEAHIEDTIVRLFIDNKLVAENIGDIRGVYSVPFFRAESGTARRLMQLLYYKIPPMDLDMEGEIAEIEKAEGIELADKQKTAVKEALTQGILVITGGPGTGKTTTIKTIISIFEKHGLEVLLAAPTGRAAKRMQEATGREAKTIHRLLEFGYGDSDEEMFFQKNEESPLECDVIIIDEVSMIDILLANNLLKAIAEGTRVILVGDVDQLPSVGPGNVLRDIIDSGVLPVVRLDEIFRQAESSMIVINAHRINRGEPPVLSSKNGDFFLIRQESQEDIVSTIIELCTSRLPKYTGLDPYEGIQVLSPMKKGLCGVLNLNHVLQEVLNPRGSGKEEKQHREVVFRVGDKVMQIKNNYRMKWRNINNLETEGEGVFNGDLGTIVSIDNEELYMEVVFDRERKVKYDFTMLDELEHAYALTVHKSQGSEFPVLVMPLTFGPPMLMTRNLLYTALTRAKSMVVLVGKERFLYQMINNNHIITRHSGLRKRLSAAEY
;
A
#
# COMPACT_ATOMS: atom_id res chain seq x y z
N MET A 1 14.23 -36.95 29.24
CA MET A 1 14.75 -35.82 28.46
C MET A 1 16.24 -36.04 28.34
N ASP A 2 16.70 -36.23 27.14
CA ASP A 2 18.13 -36.40 26.88
C ASP A 2 18.77 -35.01 26.79
N GLU A 3 20.08 -34.94 27.02
CA GLU A 3 20.86 -33.72 27.00
C GLU A 3 21.96 -33.85 25.94
N VAL A 4 22.10 -32.82 25.10
CA VAL A 4 23.18 -32.71 24.11
C VAL A 4 23.82 -31.34 24.26
N GLN A 5 25.15 -31.30 24.44
CA GLN A 5 25.90 -30.02 24.52
C GLN A 5 26.99 -30.01 23.46
N GLY A 6 27.06 -28.96 22.67
CA GLY A 6 28.07 -28.81 21.62
C GLY A 6 28.09 -27.45 21.01
N THR A 7 28.94 -27.28 19.99
CA THR A 7 29.10 -26.05 19.24
C THR A 7 28.39 -26.16 17.90
N ILE A 8 27.65 -25.15 17.51
CA ILE A 8 26.94 -25.09 16.22
C ILE A 8 27.96 -24.95 15.10
N CYS A 9 27.97 -25.93 14.19
CA CYS A 9 28.87 -25.94 13.05
C CYS A 9 28.22 -25.37 11.79
N GLU A 10 26.94 -25.67 11.60
CA GLU A 10 26.20 -25.24 10.41
C GLU A 10 24.71 -25.05 10.76
N ILE A 11 24.07 -24.07 10.10
CA ILE A 11 22.64 -23.89 10.13
C ILE A 11 22.13 -24.26 8.74
N ILE A 12 21.53 -25.48 8.66
CA ILE A 12 21.05 -26.07 7.42
C ILE A 12 19.79 -25.35 6.92
N PHE A 13 18.90 -25.01 7.87
CA PHE A 13 17.64 -24.33 7.56
C PHE A 13 17.19 -23.48 8.74
N ARG A 14 16.68 -22.28 8.45
CA ARG A 14 16.03 -21.41 9.45
C ARG A 14 14.79 -20.76 8.86
N ASN A 15 13.69 -20.89 9.57
CA ASN A 15 12.48 -20.14 9.30
C ASN A 15 12.48 -18.86 10.16
N GLU A 16 12.70 -17.71 9.55
CA GLU A 16 12.82 -16.43 10.24
C GLU A 16 11.50 -15.93 10.86
N TYR A 17 10.36 -16.48 10.45
CA TYR A 17 9.05 -16.09 10.98
C TYR A 17 8.70 -16.78 12.30
N ASN A 18 9.02 -18.06 12.42
CA ASN A 18 8.65 -18.85 13.60
C ASN A 18 9.85 -19.38 14.39
N GLY A 19 11.08 -19.12 13.93
CA GLY A 19 12.30 -19.56 14.60
C GLY A 19 12.60 -21.06 14.46
N TYR A 20 11.83 -21.85 13.67
CA TYR A 20 12.13 -23.25 13.43
C TYR A 20 13.46 -23.37 12.67
N THR A 21 14.40 -24.10 13.26
CA THR A 21 15.76 -24.22 12.72
C THR A 21 16.17 -25.67 12.69
N VAL A 22 16.90 -26.05 11.64
CA VAL A 22 17.66 -27.29 11.50
C VAL A 22 19.13 -26.92 11.50
N LEU A 23 19.90 -27.45 12.45
CA LEU A 23 21.31 -27.09 12.58
C LEU A 23 22.14 -28.35 12.95
N ASP A 24 23.41 -28.32 12.61
CA ASP A 24 24.37 -29.31 13.01
C ASP A 24 25.21 -28.84 14.19
N LEU A 25 25.22 -29.65 15.22
CA LEU A 25 25.94 -29.45 16.47
C LEU A 25 27.10 -30.43 16.59
N GLU A 26 28.31 -29.93 16.76
CA GLU A 26 29.49 -30.73 17.04
C GLU A 26 29.57 -31.03 18.55
N CYS A 27 29.41 -32.29 18.90
CA CYS A 27 29.51 -32.79 20.27
C CYS A 27 30.57 -33.88 20.33
N ASN A 28 31.65 -33.70 21.08
CA ASN A 28 32.73 -34.67 21.23
C ASN A 28 33.32 -35.24 19.91
N ASN A 29 33.46 -34.39 18.89
CA ASN A 29 33.88 -34.73 17.52
C ASN A 29 32.85 -35.54 16.69
N GLU A 30 31.62 -35.63 17.13
CA GLU A 30 30.48 -36.20 16.38
C GLU A 30 29.51 -35.08 16.02
N LEU A 31 28.98 -35.13 14.79
CA LEU A 31 27.96 -34.19 14.33
C LEU A 31 26.57 -34.74 14.60
N HIS A 32 25.75 -33.96 15.25
CA HIS A 32 24.35 -34.25 15.53
C HIS A 32 23.44 -33.20 14.92
N THR A 33 22.47 -33.61 14.12
CA THR A 33 21.46 -32.72 13.57
C THR A 33 20.37 -32.45 14.60
N LEU A 34 20.22 -31.20 15.01
CA LEU A 34 19.19 -30.70 15.91
C LEU A 34 18.07 -30.06 15.16
N ILE A 35 16.83 -30.32 15.57
CA ILE A 35 15.62 -29.67 15.03
C ILE A 35 14.78 -29.11 16.17
N GLY A 36 14.30 -27.90 16.00
CA GLY A 36 13.46 -27.25 17.02
C GLY A 36 13.21 -25.78 16.73
N TYR A 37 12.61 -25.14 17.71
CA TYR A 37 12.41 -23.71 17.68
C TYR A 37 13.53 -23.05 18.48
N PHE A 38 14.38 -22.31 17.77
CA PHE A 38 15.52 -21.64 18.39
C PHE A 38 15.40 -20.13 18.18
N SER A 39 15.52 -19.41 19.28
CA SER A 39 15.65 -17.95 19.23
C SER A 39 17.10 -17.63 19.02
N PHE A 40 17.43 -17.11 17.91
CA PHE A 40 18.73 -16.54 17.59
C PHE A 40 19.97 -17.36 18.02
N LEU A 41 20.30 -18.34 17.21
CA LEU A 41 21.56 -19.06 17.30
C LEU A 41 22.43 -18.77 16.09
N ASN A 42 23.74 -18.69 16.29
CA ASN A 42 24.73 -18.49 15.23
C ASN A 42 25.75 -19.63 15.20
N ILE A 43 26.38 -19.78 14.04
CA ILE A 43 27.50 -20.70 13.86
C ILE A 43 28.62 -20.29 14.84
N GLY A 44 29.20 -21.27 15.52
CA GLY A 44 30.24 -21.08 16.53
C GLY A 44 29.72 -20.89 17.96
N GLU A 45 28.40 -20.70 18.17
CA GLU A 45 27.85 -20.68 19.54
C GLU A 45 27.79 -22.10 20.14
N THR A 46 28.01 -22.17 21.45
CA THR A 46 27.85 -23.43 22.21
C THR A 46 26.48 -23.43 22.88
N ILE A 47 25.73 -24.49 22.66
CA ILE A 47 24.42 -24.68 23.28
C ILE A 47 24.36 -25.99 24.06
N LYS A 48 23.50 -25.98 25.09
CA LYS A 48 23.08 -27.14 25.85
C LYS A 48 21.60 -27.33 25.58
N ALA A 49 21.26 -28.36 24.83
CA ALA A 49 19.91 -28.61 24.36
C ALA A 49 19.31 -29.83 25.10
N TYR A 50 18.06 -29.72 25.45
CA TYR A 50 17.26 -30.76 26.11
C TYR A 50 16.12 -31.19 25.21
N GLY A 51 15.94 -32.49 24.99
CA GLY A 51 14.94 -33.00 24.07
C GLY A 51 14.90 -34.49 23.96
N SER A 52 14.56 -35.00 22.79
CA SER A 52 14.46 -36.43 22.50
C SER A 52 14.94 -36.74 21.08
N TRP A 53 15.53 -37.95 20.92
CA TRP A 53 15.91 -38.45 19.61
C TRP A 53 14.68 -38.88 18.80
N VAL A 54 14.60 -38.46 17.56
CA VAL A 54 13.54 -38.80 16.61
C VAL A 54 14.16 -39.32 15.31
N GLN A 55 13.49 -40.29 14.68
CA GLN A 55 13.94 -40.85 13.40
C GLN A 55 13.15 -40.20 12.26
N HIS A 56 13.86 -39.50 11.37
CA HIS A 56 13.23 -38.93 10.16
C HIS A 56 13.37 -39.93 9.00
N PRO A 57 12.31 -40.18 8.20
CA PRO A 57 12.34 -41.16 7.11
C PRO A 57 13.42 -40.92 6.06
N SER A 58 13.77 -39.67 5.79
CA SER A 58 14.72 -39.29 4.72
C SER A 58 16.06 -38.74 5.25
N TYR A 59 16.12 -38.25 6.50
CA TYR A 59 17.30 -37.57 7.05
C TYR A 59 17.93 -38.26 8.24
N GLY A 60 17.46 -39.46 8.59
CA GLY A 60 18.05 -40.26 9.66
C GLY A 60 17.70 -39.81 11.08
N SER A 61 18.62 -40.05 12.03
CA SER A 61 18.41 -39.70 13.42
C SER A 61 18.63 -38.23 13.67
N GLN A 62 17.64 -37.54 14.25
CA GLN A 62 17.69 -36.12 14.59
C GLN A 62 17.32 -35.91 16.05
N PHE A 63 17.90 -34.90 16.70
CA PHE A 63 17.58 -34.54 18.07
C PHE A 63 16.53 -33.44 18.09
N LYS A 64 15.31 -33.74 18.49
CA LYS A 64 14.22 -32.75 18.60
C LYS A 64 14.36 -32.02 19.93
N VAL A 65 14.69 -30.74 19.83
CA VAL A 65 14.91 -29.87 20.99
C VAL A 65 13.58 -29.34 21.51
N GLU A 66 13.39 -29.45 22.82
CA GLU A 66 12.25 -28.88 23.55
C GLU A 66 12.65 -27.58 24.26
N THR A 67 13.83 -27.56 24.87
CA THR A 67 14.41 -26.36 25.50
C THR A 67 15.94 -26.36 25.30
N TYR A 68 16.55 -25.20 25.35
CA TYR A 68 17.98 -25.06 25.28
C TYR A 68 18.48 -23.87 26.09
N THR A 69 19.77 -23.86 26.40
CA THR A 69 20.50 -22.74 26.98
C THR A 69 21.76 -22.47 26.18
N THR A 70 22.07 -21.22 25.92
CA THR A 70 23.37 -20.83 25.32
C THR A 70 24.41 -20.81 26.40
N VAL A 71 25.55 -21.41 26.12
CA VAL A 71 26.70 -21.47 27.03
C VAL A 71 27.83 -20.65 26.41
N THR A 72 28.45 -19.79 27.20
CA THR A 72 29.65 -19.08 26.73
C THR A 72 30.69 -20.14 26.33
N PRO A 73 31.34 -19.99 25.14
CA PRO A 73 32.33 -20.95 24.70
C PRO A 73 33.41 -21.13 25.78
N ALA A 74 33.50 -22.32 26.34
CA ALA A 74 34.44 -22.64 27.44
C ALA A 74 35.76 -23.23 26.92
N THR A 75 35.91 -23.36 25.60
CA THR A 75 37.12 -23.93 24.98
C THR A 75 37.75 -22.95 24.02
N ILE A 76 39.07 -22.98 23.91
CA ILE A 76 39.86 -22.13 22.99
C ILE A 76 39.32 -22.22 21.57
N ASN A 77 39.06 -23.44 21.08
CA ASN A 77 38.52 -23.70 19.74
C ASN A 77 37.09 -23.14 19.57
N GLY A 78 36.24 -23.21 20.62
CA GLY A 78 34.90 -22.60 20.62
C GLY A 78 34.94 -21.08 20.52
N ILE A 79 35.84 -20.44 21.27
CA ILE A 79 36.05 -18.98 21.20
C ILE A 79 36.55 -18.55 19.82
N GLU A 80 37.50 -19.28 19.23
CA GLU A 80 37.99 -19.01 17.89
C GLU A 80 36.92 -19.12 16.82
N LYS A 81 36.10 -20.20 16.86
CA LYS A 81 34.96 -20.37 15.93
C LYS A 81 33.91 -19.26 16.11
N TYR A 82 33.58 -18.91 17.35
CA TYR A 82 32.65 -17.82 17.65
C TYR A 82 33.12 -16.48 17.08
N LEU A 83 34.38 -16.11 17.28
CA LEU A 83 34.97 -14.87 16.78
C LEU A 83 35.12 -14.87 15.25
N SER A 84 35.35 -16.02 14.64
CA SER A 84 35.54 -16.16 13.17
C SER A 84 34.21 -16.24 12.40
N SER A 85 33.08 -16.35 13.07
CA SER A 85 31.76 -16.50 12.43
C SER A 85 31.26 -15.28 11.63
N GLY A 86 32.01 -14.16 11.67
CA GLY A 86 31.60 -12.90 11.03
C GLY A 86 30.61 -12.05 11.82
N LEU A 87 30.22 -12.48 13.01
CA LEU A 87 29.29 -11.77 13.89
C LEU A 87 29.85 -10.43 14.41
N ILE A 88 31.18 -10.33 14.53
CA ILE A 88 31.84 -9.13 15.05
C ILE A 88 32.57 -8.44 13.90
N PRO A 89 32.09 -7.29 13.40
CA PRO A 89 32.76 -6.54 12.36
C PRO A 89 34.20 -6.23 12.72
N GLY A 90 35.13 -6.53 11.81
CA GLY A 90 36.56 -6.31 12.01
C GLY A 90 37.33 -7.51 12.55
N ILE A 91 36.67 -8.62 12.89
CA ILE A 91 37.32 -9.88 13.24
C ILE A 91 37.03 -10.92 12.14
N GLY A 92 38.07 -11.22 11.33
CA GLY A 92 38.04 -12.38 10.43
C GLY A 92 38.78 -13.58 11.06
N PRO A 93 38.77 -14.77 10.40
CA PRO A 93 39.36 -16.00 10.93
C PRO A 93 40.81 -15.82 11.39
N HIS A 94 41.61 -15.06 10.64
CA HIS A 94 43.01 -14.79 11.00
C HIS A 94 43.18 -13.91 12.25
N THR A 95 42.30 -12.91 12.40
CA THR A 95 42.29 -12.04 13.58
C THR A 95 41.79 -12.79 14.81
N ALA A 96 40.75 -13.60 14.66
CA ALA A 96 40.18 -14.44 15.71
C ALA A 96 41.26 -15.39 16.27
N LYS A 97 41.99 -16.06 15.38
CA LYS A 97 43.09 -16.95 15.75
C LYS A 97 44.18 -16.24 16.56
N LYS A 98 44.66 -15.08 16.10
CA LYS A 98 45.65 -14.29 16.83
C LYS A 98 45.17 -13.82 18.21
N LEU A 99 43.90 -13.43 18.34
CA LEU A 99 43.30 -13.02 19.60
C LEU A 99 43.28 -14.17 20.61
N VAL A 100 42.83 -15.35 20.15
CA VAL A 100 42.75 -16.54 20.99
C VAL A 100 44.13 -17.12 21.33
N GLU A 101 45.10 -17.09 20.42
CA GLU A 101 46.48 -17.47 20.69
C GLU A 101 47.13 -16.58 21.77
N LYS A 102 46.80 -15.28 21.77
CA LYS A 102 47.35 -14.31 22.74
C LYS A 102 46.67 -14.37 24.11
N PHE A 103 45.35 -14.47 24.15
CA PHE A 103 44.56 -14.31 25.37
C PHE A 103 43.91 -15.59 25.89
N GLY A 104 43.87 -16.66 25.08
CA GLY A 104 43.32 -17.93 25.47
C GLY A 104 41.82 -17.82 25.86
N LEU A 105 41.48 -18.38 26.99
CA LEU A 105 40.08 -18.35 27.52
C LEU A 105 39.64 -16.95 27.96
N ASP A 106 40.55 -16.06 28.27
CA ASP A 106 40.22 -14.68 28.71
C ASP A 106 39.86 -13.72 27.54
N THR A 107 39.89 -14.21 26.30
CA THR A 107 39.71 -13.39 25.09
C THR A 107 38.40 -12.58 25.15
N LEU A 108 37.28 -13.21 25.47
CA LEU A 108 35.96 -12.56 25.54
C LEU A 108 35.87 -11.56 26.69
N ASP A 109 36.46 -11.86 27.84
CA ASP A 109 36.51 -10.96 28.99
C ASP A 109 37.37 -9.73 28.71
N ILE A 110 38.49 -9.90 27.99
CA ILE A 110 39.34 -8.80 27.57
C ILE A 110 38.61 -7.90 26.58
N MET A 111 37.88 -8.47 25.61
CA MET A 111 37.08 -7.70 24.67
C MET A 111 36.00 -6.88 25.37
N GLN A 112 35.43 -7.42 26.44
CA GLN A 112 34.35 -6.78 27.17
C GLN A 112 34.83 -5.74 28.19
N TYR A 113 35.86 -6.08 28.99
CA TYR A 113 36.21 -5.29 30.19
C TYR A 113 37.55 -4.57 30.05
N ASN A 114 38.43 -4.99 29.15
CA ASN A 114 39.77 -4.44 28.98
C ASN A 114 40.13 -4.28 27.52
N PRO A 115 39.35 -3.56 26.69
CA PRO A 115 39.51 -3.51 25.24
C PRO A 115 40.86 -2.91 24.80
N ASP A 116 41.49 -2.07 25.62
CA ASP A 116 42.80 -1.50 25.34
C ASP A 116 43.87 -2.59 25.13
N ARG A 117 43.72 -3.73 25.79
CA ARG A 117 44.64 -4.87 25.64
C ARG A 117 44.57 -5.54 24.29
N LEU A 118 43.50 -5.32 23.51
CA LEU A 118 43.42 -5.84 22.14
C LEU A 118 44.54 -5.31 21.22
N THR A 119 45.09 -4.14 21.56
CA THR A 119 46.23 -3.56 20.86
C THR A 119 47.52 -4.34 21.05
N GLU A 120 47.61 -5.25 22.03
CA GLU A 120 48.75 -6.19 22.21
C GLU A 120 48.83 -7.21 21.05
N VAL A 121 47.78 -7.35 20.23
CA VAL A 121 47.73 -8.28 19.10
C VAL A 121 48.17 -7.57 17.83
N GLU A 122 49.12 -8.13 17.15
CA GLU A 122 49.67 -7.59 15.93
C GLU A 122 48.61 -7.39 14.82
N GLY A 123 48.48 -6.17 14.33
CA GLY A 123 47.49 -5.79 13.32
C GLY A 123 46.16 -5.23 13.90
N ILE A 124 46.10 -5.02 15.23
CA ILE A 124 45.03 -4.32 15.92
C ILE A 124 45.55 -3.05 16.55
N GLY A 125 45.31 -1.91 15.94
CA GLY A 125 45.60 -0.59 16.50
C GLY A 125 44.39 -0.04 17.27
N ASP A 126 44.57 1.08 17.99
CA ASP A 126 43.57 1.69 18.88
C ASP A 126 42.18 1.84 18.23
N LYS A 127 42.13 2.34 16.99
CA LYS A 127 40.86 2.53 16.26
C LYS A 127 40.14 1.20 15.96
N LYS A 128 40.91 0.14 15.69
CA LYS A 128 40.34 -1.18 15.40
C LYS A 128 39.90 -1.87 16.71
N ALA A 129 40.69 -1.72 17.78
CA ALA A 129 40.34 -2.23 19.11
C ALA A 129 39.01 -1.64 19.61
N ALA A 130 38.85 -0.31 19.50
CA ALA A 130 37.61 0.37 19.86
C ALA A 130 36.42 -0.14 19.06
N LYS A 131 36.55 -0.26 17.73
CA LYS A 131 35.44 -0.80 16.87
C LYS A 131 35.08 -2.25 17.20
N ILE A 132 36.08 -3.08 17.50
CA ILE A 132 35.85 -4.47 17.88
C ILE A 132 35.09 -4.57 19.23
N SER A 133 35.50 -3.76 20.21
CA SER A 133 34.84 -3.73 21.52
C SER A 133 33.41 -3.19 21.42
N GLU A 134 33.20 -2.11 20.65
CA GLU A 134 31.86 -1.57 20.41
C GLU A 134 30.95 -2.61 19.75
N ALA A 135 31.40 -3.25 18.69
CA ALA A 135 30.63 -4.27 18.00
C ALA A 135 30.34 -5.52 18.87
N PHE A 136 31.27 -5.90 19.74
CA PHE A 136 31.08 -6.99 20.69
C PHE A 136 30.05 -6.62 21.77
N GLN A 137 30.08 -5.40 22.27
CA GLN A 137 29.12 -4.88 23.22
C GLN A 137 27.71 -4.80 22.62
N GLU A 138 27.60 -4.27 21.40
CA GLU A 138 26.31 -4.21 20.67
C GLU A 138 25.70 -5.60 20.48
N GLN A 139 26.51 -6.60 20.11
CA GLN A 139 26.04 -7.98 19.94
C GLN A 139 25.51 -8.57 21.26
N LYS A 140 26.17 -8.29 22.37
CA LYS A 140 25.75 -8.75 23.68
C LYS A 140 24.42 -8.08 24.12
N GLU A 141 24.34 -6.77 23.97
CA GLU A 141 23.12 -6.01 24.27
C GLU A 141 21.93 -6.47 23.44
N LEU A 142 22.16 -6.68 22.14
CA LEU A 142 21.13 -7.21 21.25
C LEU A 142 20.64 -8.59 21.70
N LYS A 143 21.54 -9.47 22.12
CA LYS A 143 21.19 -10.80 22.63
C LYS A 143 20.35 -10.73 23.91
N ASP A 144 20.74 -9.90 24.85
CA ASP A 144 20.02 -9.70 26.12
C ASP A 144 18.60 -9.13 25.85
N ILE A 145 18.50 -8.18 24.91
CA ILE A 145 17.23 -7.61 24.49
C ILE A 145 16.36 -8.65 23.79
N MET A 146 16.93 -9.48 22.91
CA MET A 146 16.20 -10.55 22.24
C MET A 146 15.65 -11.57 23.26
N MET A 147 16.46 -12.00 24.21
CA MET A 147 16.02 -12.90 25.27
C MET A 147 14.90 -12.30 26.12
N PHE A 148 14.97 -11.00 26.43
CA PHE A 148 13.91 -10.27 27.13
C PHE A 148 12.63 -10.24 26.30
N LEU A 149 12.71 -9.89 25.00
CA LEU A 149 11.56 -9.75 24.12
C LEU A 149 10.87 -11.08 23.81
N GLU A 150 11.65 -12.14 23.72
CA GLU A 150 11.14 -13.50 23.49
C GLU A 150 10.21 -13.99 24.61
N GLN A 151 10.49 -13.64 25.86
CA GLN A 151 9.62 -13.96 27.01
C GLN A 151 8.19 -13.44 26.82
N TYR A 152 8.03 -12.41 25.99
CA TYR A 152 6.75 -11.79 25.65
C TYR A 152 6.25 -12.15 24.23
N GLY A 153 6.89 -13.15 23.58
CA GLY A 153 6.47 -13.66 22.27
C GLY A 153 6.81 -12.74 21.09
N ILE A 154 7.82 -11.89 21.24
CA ILE A 154 8.33 -11.04 20.15
C ILE A 154 9.44 -11.80 19.43
N GLY A 155 9.21 -12.10 18.15
CA GLY A 155 10.19 -12.80 17.32
C GLY A 155 11.42 -11.97 16.95
N PRO A 156 12.52 -12.64 16.51
CA PRO A 156 13.81 -12.03 16.27
C PRO A 156 13.79 -10.85 15.29
N ALA A 157 13.00 -10.94 14.22
CA ALA A 157 12.89 -9.87 13.20
C ALA A 157 12.36 -8.55 13.79
N TYR A 158 11.42 -8.62 14.73
CA TYR A 158 10.96 -7.43 15.46
C TYR A 158 11.97 -6.96 16.48
N ALA A 159 12.65 -7.88 17.18
CA ALA A 159 13.65 -7.53 18.17
C ALA A 159 14.79 -6.69 17.58
N VAL A 160 15.28 -7.04 16.38
CA VAL A 160 16.29 -6.26 15.66
C VAL A 160 15.78 -4.84 15.34
N ARG A 161 14.52 -4.70 14.88
CA ARG A 161 13.94 -3.38 14.58
C ARG A 161 13.80 -2.54 15.84
N ILE A 162 13.31 -3.13 16.92
CA ILE A 162 13.14 -2.49 18.23
C ILE A 162 14.50 -2.01 18.74
N TYR A 163 15.54 -2.85 18.65
CA TYR A 163 16.89 -2.46 19.03
C TYR A 163 17.44 -1.31 18.19
N ARG A 164 17.22 -1.32 16.88
CA ARG A 164 17.63 -0.20 16.00
C ARG A 164 16.98 1.12 16.38
N THR A 165 15.73 1.08 16.87
CA THR A 165 14.98 2.29 17.25
C THR A 165 15.38 2.80 18.63
N TYR A 166 15.54 1.92 19.64
CA TYR A 166 15.75 2.33 21.04
C TYR A 166 17.17 2.05 21.55
N GLY A 167 17.99 1.30 20.82
CA GLY A 167 19.35 0.92 21.22
C GLY A 167 19.39 0.22 22.58
N ALA A 168 20.40 0.54 23.38
CA ALA A 168 20.59 0.03 24.74
C ALA A 168 19.42 0.34 25.70
N ASN A 169 18.59 1.35 25.40
CA ASN A 169 17.45 1.73 26.22
C ASN A 169 16.21 0.86 26.00
N THR A 170 16.23 -0.07 25.06
CA THR A 170 15.07 -0.89 24.64
C THR A 170 14.30 -1.48 25.83
N ILE A 171 14.98 -2.17 26.75
CA ILE A 171 14.33 -2.82 27.89
C ILE A 171 13.67 -1.80 28.82
N LYS A 172 14.32 -0.65 29.02
CA LYS A 172 13.81 0.44 29.86
C LYS A 172 12.56 1.05 29.24
N GLU A 173 12.62 1.42 27.96
CA GLU A 173 11.50 2.03 27.23
C GLU A 173 10.26 1.12 27.20
N ILE A 174 10.47 -0.17 26.94
CA ILE A 174 9.35 -1.15 26.89
C ILE A 174 8.76 -1.40 28.26
N LYS A 175 9.58 -1.47 29.33
CA LYS A 175 9.07 -1.62 30.70
C LYS A 175 8.30 -0.39 31.17
N GLU A 176 8.71 0.81 30.76
CA GLU A 176 8.04 2.06 31.09
C GLU A 176 6.72 2.20 30.32
N ASN A 177 6.76 2.01 29.01
CA ASN A 177 5.59 2.10 28.13
C ASN A 177 5.65 1.13 26.94
N PRO A 178 5.12 -0.09 27.07
CA PRO A 178 5.14 -1.07 25.98
C PRO A 178 4.31 -0.64 24.76
N TYR A 179 3.42 0.33 24.90
CA TYR A 179 2.59 0.82 23.77
C TYR A 179 3.37 1.71 22.80
N LYS A 180 4.56 2.23 23.20
CA LYS A 180 5.49 2.86 22.25
C LYS A 180 5.83 1.97 21.06
N LEU A 181 5.86 0.65 21.26
CA LEU A 181 6.07 -0.31 20.19
C LEU A 181 5.06 -0.18 19.04
N ALA A 182 3.81 0.19 19.35
CA ALA A 182 2.77 0.38 18.34
C ALA A 182 2.88 1.72 17.61
N ASP A 183 3.53 2.70 18.23
CA ASP A 183 3.72 4.03 17.67
C ASP A 183 5.00 4.09 16.80
N ASP A 184 6.10 3.49 17.28
CA ASP A 184 7.44 3.71 16.76
C ASP A 184 7.95 2.55 15.87
N ILE A 185 7.37 1.34 15.96
CA ILE A 185 7.87 0.17 15.24
C ILE A 185 6.93 -0.27 14.13
N PHE A 186 7.35 -0.09 12.90
CA PHE A 186 6.58 -0.55 11.75
C PHE A 186 6.28 -2.06 11.81
N GLY A 187 5.00 -2.41 11.73
CA GLY A 187 4.50 -3.78 11.76
C GLY A 187 4.08 -4.28 13.17
N ILE A 188 4.33 -3.51 14.23
CA ILE A 188 3.77 -3.77 15.56
C ILE A 188 2.54 -2.86 15.74
N GLY A 189 1.34 -3.43 15.62
CA GLY A 189 0.11 -2.68 15.87
C GLY A 189 -0.34 -2.79 17.33
N PHE A 190 -1.34 -1.96 17.73
CA PHE A 190 -1.89 -1.92 19.09
C PHE A 190 -2.20 -3.32 19.66
N LYS A 191 -2.86 -4.21 18.91
CA LYS A 191 -3.22 -5.55 19.40
C LYS A 191 -2.01 -6.38 19.82
N MET A 192 -0.88 -6.24 19.14
CA MET A 192 0.35 -6.94 19.49
C MET A 192 1.01 -6.29 20.70
N ALA A 193 1.11 -4.96 20.73
CA ALA A 193 1.62 -4.21 21.86
C ALA A 193 0.78 -4.44 23.13
N ASP A 194 -0.56 -4.50 23.01
CA ASP A 194 -1.47 -4.79 24.14
C ASP A 194 -1.26 -6.20 24.70
N ARG A 195 -1.08 -7.20 23.84
CA ARG A 195 -0.75 -8.57 24.29
C ARG A 195 0.56 -8.62 25.08
N ILE A 196 1.57 -7.92 24.59
CA ILE A 196 2.89 -7.81 25.26
C ILE A 196 2.71 -7.11 26.61
N ALA A 197 2.07 -5.96 26.63
CA ALA A 197 1.82 -5.17 27.84
C ALA A 197 1.06 -5.96 28.91
N MET A 198 0.00 -6.68 28.51
CA MET A 198 -0.78 -7.50 29.41
C MET A 198 0.04 -8.68 29.97
N SER A 199 0.90 -9.31 29.16
CA SER A 199 1.82 -10.36 29.64
C SER A 199 2.90 -9.84 30.59
N MET A 200 3.24 -8.54 30.48
CA MET A 200 4.12 -7.83 31.42
C MET A 200 3.41 -7.42 32.73
N GLY A 201 2.10 -7.65 32.86
CA GLY A 201 1.31 -7.28 34.02
C GLY A 201 0.84 -5.83 34.05
N VAL A 202 0.82 -5.14 32.91
CA VAL A 202 0.28 -3.76 32.82
C VAL A 202 -1.21 -3.80 33.13
N SER A 203 -1.68 -2.89 33.97
CA SER A 203 -3.09 -2.76 34.33
C SER A 203 -3.97 -2.48 33.13
N LYS A 204 -5.17 -3.08 33.08
CA LYS A 204 -6.15 -2.77 32.03
C LYS A 204 -6.60 -1.30 32.02
N PHE A 205 -6.45 -0.61 33.15
CA PHE A 205 -6.76 0.81 33.31
C PHE A 205 -5.54 1.73 33.12
N SER A 206 -4.41 1.19 32.65
CA SER A 206 -3.21 2.00 32.37
C SER A 206 -3.52 3.12 31.40
N GLU A 207 -3.06 4.33 31.70
CA GLU A 207 -3.22 5.51 30.85
C GLU A 207 -2.58 5.32 29.47
N TYR A 208 -1.42 4.66 29.40
CA TYR A 208 -0.77 4.33 28.14
C TYR A 208 -1.63 3.37 27.30
N ARG A 209 -2.26 2.38 27.95
CA ARG A 209 -3.15 1.42 27.28
C ARG A 209 -4.37 2.13 26.70
N THR A 210 -5.07 2.90 27.50
CA THR A 210 -6.31 3.55 27.07
C THR A 210 -6.04 4.62 26.03
N ALA A 211 -4.94 5.38 26.14
CA ALA A 211 -4.52 6.34 25.13
C ALA A 211 -4.18 5.69 23.79
N SER A 212 -3.35 4.63 23.80
CA SER A 212 -2.97 3.92 22.58
C SER A 212 -4.17 3.19 21.95
N GLY A 213 -5.04 2.57 22.76
CA GLY A 213 -6.24 1.90 22.30
C GLY A 213 -7.26 2.85 21.67
N THR A 214 -7.47 4.02 22.28
CA THR A 214 -8.38 5.05 21.72
C THR A 214 -7.85 5.57 20.38
N ARG A 215 -6.55 5.83 20.24
CA ARG A 215 -5.94 6.20 18.96
C ARG A 215 -6.02 5.08 17.93
N TYR A 216 -5.88 3.83 18.35
CA TYR A 216 -6.06 2.68 17.46
C TYR A 216 -7.49 2.59 16.92
N VAL A 217 -8.51 2.78 17.76
CA VAL A 217 -9.92 2.84 17.32
C VAL A 217 -10.10 3.97 16.30
N LEU A 218 -9.62 5.17 16.60
CA LEU A 218 -9.68 6.31 15.69
C LEU A 218 -9.01 5.98 14.34
N ASN A 219 -7.85 5.34 14.36
CA ASN A 219 -7.16 4.91 13.14
C ASN A 219 -7.94 3.84 12.34
N GLN A 220 -8.71 2.97 13.00
CA GLN A 220 -9.61 2.05 12.30
C GLN A 220 -10.71 2.80 11.54
N TYR A 221 -11.29 3.84 12.13
CA TYR A 221 -12.25 4.70 11.43
C TYR A 221 -11.60 5.46 10.27
N HIS A 222 -10.37 5.93 10.43
CA HIS A 222 -9.61 6.50 9.31
C HIS A 222 -9.40 5.48 8.19
N GLY A 223 -9.06 4.24 8.53
CA GLY A 223 -8.98 3.13 7.55
C GLY A 223 -10.30 2.84 6.81
N ASN A 224 -11.44 3.22 7.38
CA ASN A 224 -12.76 3.15 6.76
C ASN A 224 -13.15 4.44 5.99
N GLY A 225 -12.24 5.39 5.89
CA GLY A 225 -12.40 6.63 5.12
C GLY A 225 -12.94 7.83 5.89
N HIS A 226 -13.13 7.74 7.22
CA HIS A 226 -13.55 8.87 8.05
C HIS A 226 -12.35 9.78 8.35
N THR A 227 -12.55 11.09 8.38
CA THR A 227 -11.54 12.06 8.82
C THR A 227 -11.66 12.37 10.31
N PHE A 228 -12.87 12.25 10.85
CA PHE A 228 -13.16 12.35 12.29
C PHE A 228 -14.14 11.26 12.73
N VAL A 229 -14.27 11.09 14.03
CA VAL A 229 -15.26 10.21 14.66
C VAL A 229 -16.10 11.02 15.65
N PRO A 230 -17.45 10.85 15.69
CA PRO A 230 -18.25 11.42 16.75
C PRO A 230 -17.73 10.99 18.13
N GLN A 231 -17.59 11.93 19.07
CA GLN A 231 -16.98 11.64 20.37
C GLN A 231 -17.67 10.48 21.09
N GLU A 232 -19.00 10.44 21.10
CA GLU A 232 -19.77 9.38 21.76
C GLU A 232 -19.49 7.99 21.12
N GLU A 233 -19.30 7.95 19.82
CA GLU A 233 -18.99 6.71 19.10
C GLU A 233 -17.57 6.25 19.37
N LEU A 234 -16.60 7.19 19.44
CA LEU A 234 -15.24 6.90 19.81
C LEU A 234 -15.14 6.36 21.24
N VAL A 235 -15.88 6.99 22.19
CA VAL A 235 -15.96 6.53 23.59
C VAL A 235 -16.47 5.11 23.66
N ARG A 236 -17.64 4.83 23.08
CA ARG A 236 -18.25 3.48 23.09
C ARG A 236 -17.35 2.43 22.47
N SER A 237 -16.81 2.72 21.29
CA SER A 237 -15.97 1.76 20.56
C SER A 237 -14.66 1.48 21.29
N SER A 238 -14.06 2.50 21.93
CA SER A 238 -12.84 2.35 22.72
C SER A 238 -13.10 1.60 24.02
N ALA A 239 -14.18 1.90 24.74
CA ALA A 239 -14.60 1.20 25.95
C ALA A 239 -14.85 -0.30 25.67
N ALA A 240 -15.54 -0.62 24.58
CA ALA A 240 -15.80 -1.99 24.16
C ALA A 240 -14.51 -2.74 23.77
N LEU A 241 -13.58 -2.10 23.04
CA LEU A 241 -12.32 -2.72 22.64
C LEU A 241 -11.43 -3.03 23.86
N LEU A 242 -11.38 -2.10 24.81
CA LEU A 242 -10.44 -2.14 25.94
C LEU A 242 -11.01 -2.82 27.18
N ASP A 243 -12.31 -3.15 27.17
CA ASP A 243 -13.06 -3.70 28.31
C ASP A 243 -12.92 -2.81 29.57
N VAL A 244 -13.20 -1.51 29.39
CA VAL A 244 -13.23 -0.48 30.47
C VAL A 244 -14.52 0.31 30.38
N ASP A 245 -14.86 1.05 31.43
CA ASP A 245 -16.03 1.92 31.42
C ASP A 245 -15.85 3.16 30.52
N GLU A 246 -16.97 3.71 30.04
CA GLU A 246 -16.97 4.87 29.14
C GLU A 246 -16.39 6.12 29.80
N ALA A 247 -16.64 6.34 31.10
CA ALA A 247 -16.12 7.49 31.83
C ALA A 247 -14.58 7.51 31.83
N HIS A 248 -13.95 6.34 31.96
CA HIS A 248 -12.49 6.23 31.89
C HIS A 248 -11.94 6.60 30.50
N ILE A 249 -12.67 6.29 29.43
CA ILE A 249 -12.29 6.70 28.07
C ILE A 249 -12.50 8.19 27.86
N GLU A 250 -13.59 8.77 28.40
CA GLU A 250 -13.82 10.23 28.36
C GLU A 250 -12.68 10.99 28.99
N ASP A 251 -12.22 10.58 30.18
CA ASP A 251 -11.04 11.14 30.84
C ASP A 251 -9.77 10.99 29.98
N THR A 252 -9.61 9.83 29.33
CA THR A 252 -8.48 9.58 28.44
C THR A 252 -8.50 10.53 27.23
N ILE A 253 -9.66 10.75 26.62
CA ILE A 253 -9.81 11.67 25.48
C ILE A 253 -9.49 13.10 25.89
N VAL A 254 -9.94 13.53 27.07
CA VAL A 254 -9.61 14.87 27.61
C VAL A 254 -8.10 15.05 27.75
N ARG A 255 -7.38 14.05 28.29
CA ARG A 255 -5.90 14.10 28.37
C ARG A 255 -5.27 14.16 26.97
N LEU A 256 -5.74 13.36 26.03
CA LEU A 256 -5.23 13.38 24.65
C LEU A 256 -5.46 14.74 23.96
N PHE A 257 -6.49 15.51 24.34
CA PHE A 257 -6.65 16.90 23.89
C PHE A 257 -5.62 17.83 24.54
N ILE A 258 -5.38 17.68 25.85
CA ILE A 258 -4.38 18.48 26.58
C ILE A 258 -2.98 18.23 26.00
N ASP A 259 -2.66 16.98 25.68
CA ASP A 259 -1.39 16.57 25.09
C ASP A 259 -1.26 16.92 23.59
N ASN A 260 -2.25 17.58 22.99
CA ASN A 260 -2.31 17.90 21.56
C ASN A 260 -2.15 16.66 20.66
N LYS A 261 -2.61 15.49 21.11
CA LYS A 261 -2.62 14.26 20.31
C LYS A 261 -3.91 14.09 19.51
N LEU A 262 -5.01 14.68 20.02
CA LEU A 262 -6.31 14.73 19.36
C LEU A 262 -6.82 16.17 19.31
N VAL A 263 -7.76 16.44 18.41
CA VAL A 263 -8.46 17.73 18.28
C VAL A 263 -9.95 17.47 18.23
N ALA A 264 -10.73 18.26 18.96
CA ALA A 264 -12.19 18.24 18.88
C ALA A 264 -12.72 19.49 18.19
N GLU A 265 -13.72 19.33 17.36
CA GLU A 265 -14.42 20.40 16.67
C GLU A 265 -15.91 20.10 16.55
N ASN A 266 -16.75 21.13 16.64
CA ASN A 266 -18.19 20.99 16.43
C ASN A 266 -18.53 21.09 14.93
N ILE A 267 -18.98 19.99 14.36
CA ILE A 267 -19.40 19.87 12.96
C ILE A 267 -20.92 19.73 12.91
N GLY A 268 -21.61 20.86 12.84
CA GLY A 268 -23.05 20.90 13.11
C GLY A 268 -23.33 20.57 14.57
N ASP A 269 -24.24 19.61 14.78
CA ASP A 269 -24.60 19.12 16.11
C ASP A 269 -23.67 18.00 16.61
N ILE A 270 -22.68 17.60 15.81
CA ILE A 270 -21.75 16.51 16.13
C ILE A 270 -20.45 17.09 16.67
N ARG A 271 -20.04 16.65 17.86
CA ARG A 271 -18.69 16.87 18.34
C ARG A 271 -17.75 15.84 17.76
N GLY A 272 -17.01 16.23 16.70
CA GLY A 272 -16.07 15.37 16.00
C GLY A 272 -14.69 15.36 16.67
N VAL A 273 -14.10 14.18 16.82
CA VAL A 273 -12.74 13.97 17.30
C VAL A 273 -11.85 13.55 16.15
N TYR A 274 -10.78 14.30 15.94
CA TYR A 274 -9.78 14.11 14.89
C TYR A 274 -8.43 13.67 15.47
N SER A 275 -7.67 12.93 14.71
CA SER A 275 -6.21 13.00 14.85
C SER A 275 -5.68 14.30 14.23
N VAL A 276 -4.59 14.83 14.80
CA VAL A 276 -4.03 16.13 14.40
C VAL A 276 -3.74 16.24 12.90
N PRO A 277 -3.16 15.21 12.22
CA PRO A 277 -2.89 15.28 10.80
C PRO A 277 -4.15 15.51 9.95
N PHE A 278 -5.25 14.81 10.23
CA PHE A 278 -6.49 14.95 9.46
C PHE A 278 -7.22 16.27 9.72
N PHE A 279 -7.19 16.76 10.97
CA PHE A 279 -7.68 18.09 11.30
C PHE A 279 -6.94 19.18 10.50
N ARG A 280 -5.61 19.12 10.50
CA ARG A 280 -4.77 20.07 9.75
C ARG A 280 -4.99 19.96 8.24
N ALA A 281 -5.15 18.73 7.73
CA ALA A 281 -5.36 18.51 6.31
C ALA A 281 -6.71 19.07 5.84
N GLU A 282 -7.81 18.84 6.56
CA GLU A 282 -9.11 19.43 6.20
C GLU A 282 -9.11 20.94 6.29
N SER A 283 -8.59 21.49 7.38
CA SER A 283 -8.51 22.94 7.58
C SER A 283 -7.63 23.62 6.52
N GLY A 284 -6.48 22.98 6.20
CA GLY A 284 -5.56 23.45 5.18
C GLY A 284 -6.19 23.39 3.78
N THR A 285 -6.83 22.27 3.45
CA THR A 285 -7.54 22.10 2.16
C THR A 285 -8.63 23.17 1.97
N ALA A 286 -9.49 23.35 2.98
CA ALA A 286 -10.55 24.37 2.90
C ALA A 286 -9.96 25.77 2.70
N ARG A 287 -8.97 26.15 3.53
CA ARG A 287 -8.31 27.46 3.42
C ARG A 287 -7.71 27.70 2.03
N ARG A 288 -6.97 26.72 1.48
CA ARG A 288 -6.31 26.87 0.17
C ARG A 288 -7.32 26.94 -0.96
N LEU A 289 -8.39 26.14 -0.94
CA LEU A 289 -9.46 26.22 -1.93
C LEU A 289 -10.13 27.61 -1.93
N MET A 290 -10.37 28.19 -0.75
CA MET A 290 -10.93 29.54 -0.64
C MET A 290 -9.96 30.62 -1.11
N GLN A 291 -8.66 30.47 -0.80
CA GLN A 291 -7.64 31.39 -1.33
C GLN A 291 -7.61 31.39 -2.86
N LEU A 292 -7.61 30.20 -3.48
CA LEU A 292 -7.64 30.07 -4.95
C LEU A 292 -8.93 30.61 -5.54
N LEU A 293 -10.08 30.43 -4.89
CA LEU A 293 -11.36 30.94 -5.33
C LEU A 293 -11.41 32.49 -5.34
N TYR A 294 -10.91 33.10 -4.27
CA TYR A 294 -10.98 34.56 -4.13
C TYR A 294 -9.81 35.31 -4.78
N TYR A 295 -8.78 34.61 -5.20
CA TYR A 295 -7.68 35.25 -5.92
C TYR A 295 -8.13 35.69 -7.28
N LYS A 296 -8.03 37.02 -7.54
CA LYS A 296 -8.44 37.63 -8.82
C LYS A 296 -7.39 37.37 -9.88
N ILE A 297 -7.59 36.34 -10.68
CA ILE A 297 -6.80 36.10 -11.87
C ILE A 297 -7.23 37.11 -12.96
N PRO A 298 -6.29 37.79 -13.63
CA PRO A 298 -6.63 38.69 -14.73
C PRO A 298 -7.43 37.96 -15.81
N PRO A 299 -8.54 38.53 -16.31
CA PRO A 299 -9.30 37.94 -17.40
C PRO A 299 -8.43 37.86 -18.66
N MET A 300 -8.53 36.75 -19.37
CA MET A 300 -7.94 36.65 -20.71
C MET A 300 -8.83 37.43 -21.66
N ASP A 301 -8.24 38.38 -22.41
CA ASP A 301 -8.96 39.18 -23.46
C ASP A 301 -9.07 38.31 -24.71
N LEU A 302 -10.07 37.41 -24.74
CA LEU A 302 -10.27 36.42 -25.79
C LEU A 302 -11.71 36.42 -26.30
N ASP A 303 -11.84 36.24 -27.62
CA ASP A 303 -13.12 35.79 -28.19
C ASP A 303 -13.32 34.30 -27.92
N MET A 304 -13.89 33.97 -26.78
CA MET A 304 -14.08 32.58 -26.32
C MET A 304 -14.90 31.75 -27.31
N GLU A 305 -15.90 32.35 -27.97
CA GLU A 305 -16.71 31.65 -28.98
C GLU A 305 -15.91 31.35 -30.22
N GLY A 306 -15.11 32.32 -30.68
CA GLY A 306 -14.21 32.13 -31.82
C GLY A 306 -13.13 31.08 -31.55
N GLU A 307 -12.51 31.09 -30.35
CA GLU A 307 -11.51 30.10 -29.97
C GLU A 307 -12.09 28.68 -29.96
N ILE A 308 -13.27 28.46 -29.36
CA ILE A 308 -13.96 27.18 -29.34
C ILE A 308 -14.28 26.72 -30.77
N ALA A 309 -14.86 27.62 -31.61
CA ALA A 309 -15.23 27.29 -32.98
C ALA A 309 -14.02 26.92 -33.84
N GLU A 310 -12.87 27.57 -33.64
CA GLU A 310 -11.63 27.26 -34.34
C GLU A 310 -11.14 25.86 -33.99
N ILE A 311 -11.17 25.45 -32.70
CA ILE A 311 -10.76 24.13 -32.27
C ILE A 311 -11.76 23.04 -32.75
N GLU A 312 -13.07 23.32 -32.65
CA GLU A 312 -14.11 22.41 -33.18
C GLU A 312 -13.85 22.13 -34.67
N LYS A 313 -13.50 23.16 -35.44
CA LYS A 313 -13.18 23.00 -36.85
C LYS A 313 -11.86 22.29 -37.10
N ALA A 314 -10.82 22.59 -36.33
CA ALA A 314 -9.49 21.98 -36.49
C ALA A 314 -9.48 20.50 -36.14
N GLU A 315 -10.20 20.10 -35.07
CA GLU A 315 -10.26 18.73 -34.59
C GLU A 315 -11.44 17.91 -35.19
N GLY A 316 -12.34 18.59 -35.94
CA GLY A 316 -13.52 17.95 -36.54
C GLY A 316 -14.52 17.44 -35.51
N ILE A 317 -14.65 18.11 -34.39
CA ILE A 317 -15.54 17.81 -33.27
C ILE A 317 -16.62 18.86 -33.10
N GLU A 318 -17.69 18.52 -32.39
CA GLU A 318 -18.71 19.45 -31.94
C GLU A 318 -18.89 19.28 -30.43
N LEU A 319 -18.65 20.36 -29.67
CA LEU A 319 -18.81 20.34 -28.22
C LEU A 319 -20.27 20.58 -27.83
N ALA A 320 -20.75 19.78 -26.87
CA ALA A 320 -22.06 20.03 -26.26
C ALA A 320 -22.07 21.33 -25.42
N ASP A 321 -23.26 21.89 -25.17
CA ASP A 321 -23.38 23.17 -24.47
C ASP A 321 -22.69 23.19 -23.10
N LYS A 322 -22.78 22.12 -22.34
CA LYS A 322 -22.11 22.01 -21.03
C LYS A 322 -20.59 21.89 -21.13
N GLN A 323 -20.08 21.30 -22.22
CA GLN A 323 -18.65 21.25 -22.47
C GLN A 323 -18.13 22.66 -22.85
N LYS A 324 -18.87 23.39 -23.70
CA LYS A 324 -18.56 24.80 -24.01
C LYS A 324 -18.58 25.66 -22.74
N THR A 325 -19.56 25.42 -21.86
CA THR A 325 -19.60 26.08 -20.55
C THR A 325 -18.36 25.76 -19.72
N ALA A 326 -17.94 24.49 -19.65
CA ALA A 326 -16.75 24.08 -18.89
C ALA A 326 -15.47 24.74 -19.45
N VAL A 327 -15.35 24.86 -20.77
CA VAL A 327 -14.21 25.56 -21.40
C VAL A 327 -14.23 27.06 -21.03
N LYS A 328 -15.38 27.73 -21.12
CA LYS A 328 -15.51 29.16 -20.77
C LYS A 328 -15.18 29.40 -19.28
N GLU A 329 -15.73 28.59 -18.40
CA GLU A 329 -15.45 28.67 -16.97
C GLU A 329 -13.97 28.42 -16.66
N ALA A 330 -13.32 27.47 -17.32
CA ALA A 330 -11.88 27.20 -17.15
C ALA A 330 -11.01 28.45 -17.53
N LEU A 331 -11.43 29.23 -18.51
CA LEU A 331 -10.73 30.44 -18.95
C LEU A 331 -10.93 31.63 -18.00
N THR A 332 -12.03 31.64 -17.24
CA THR A 332 -12.43 32.77 -16.39
C THR A 332 -12.18 32.59 -14.91
N GLN A 333 -12.31 31.33 -14.40
CA GLN A 333 -12.20 31.02 -12.97
C GLN A 333 -10.76 30.71 -12.56
N GLY A 334 -10.43 30.99 -11.30
CA GLY A 334 -9.18 30.56 -10.67
C GLY A 334 -9.19 29.09 -10.29
N ILE A 335 -10.37 28.56 -9.95
CA ILE A 335 -10.58 27.15 -9.67
C ILE A 335 -11.90 26.69 -10.28
N LEU A 336 -11.89 25.51 -10.90
CA LEU A 336 -13.05 24.91 -11.51
C LEU A 336 -13.10 23.40 -11.22
N VAL A 337 -14.29 22.88 -10.93
CA VAL A 337 -14.56 21.45 -10.86
C VAL A 337 -15.37 21.03 -12.08
N ILE A 338 -14.87 20.01 -12.80
CA ILE A 338 -15.60 19.36 -13.91
C ILE A 338 -15.91 17.92 -13.49
N THR A 339 -17.19 17.59 -13.40
CA THR A 339 -17.63 16.24 -13.05
C THR A 339 -18.57 15.66 -14.10
N GLY A 340 -18.50 14.34 -14.31
CA GLY A 340 -19.37 13.65 -15.26
C GLY A 340 -19.05 12.16 -15.35
N GLY A 341 -20.03 11.38 -15.78
CA GLY A 341 -19.93 9.94 -15.96
C GLY A 341 -19.13 9.51 -17.21
N PRO A 342 -19.15 8.23 -17.55
CA PRO A 342 -18.54 7.72 -18.78
C PRO A 342 -19.27 8.26 -20.00
N GLY A 343 -18.54 8.51 -21.10
CA GLY A 343 -19.11 8.96 -22.37
C GLY A 343 -19.61 10.43 -22.39
N THR A 344 -19.37 11.21 -21.32
CA THR A 344 -19.78 12.65 -21.29
C THR A 344 -18.74 13.59 -21.88
N GLY A 345 -17.62 13.06 -22.39
CA GLY A 345 -16.60 13.83 -23.10
C GLY A 345 -15.65 14.64 -22.20
N LYS A 346 -15.43 14.24 -20.95
CA LYS A 346 -14.44 14.89 -20.07
C LYS A 346 -13.08 15.06 -20.75
N THR A 347 -12.56 14.02 -21.38
CA THR A 347 -11.26 14.04 -22.05
C THR A 347 -11.23 15.02 -23.21
N THR A 348 -12.30 15.11 -24.02
CA THR A 348 -12.43 16.07 -25.11
C THR A 348 -12.43 17.51 -24.57
N THR A 349 -13.20 17.74 -23.51
CA THR A 349 -13.24 19.06 -22.83
C THR A 349 -11.85 19.46 -22.32
N ILE A 350 -11.11 18.52 -21.65
CA ILE A 350 -9.74 18.77 -21.18
C ILE A 350 -8.81 19.13 -22.34
N LYS A 351 -8.85 18.39 -23.46
CA LYS A 351 -8.03 18.68 -24.64
C LYS A 351 -8.28 20.07 -25.18
N THR A 352 -9.54 20.44 -25.33
CA THR A 352 -9.93 21.78 -25.81
C THR A 352 -9.38 22.88 -24.88
N ILE A 353 -9.52 22.68 -23.54
CA ILE A 353 -9.00 23.62 -22.55
C ILE A 353 -7.48 23.77 -22.68
N ILE A 354 -6.74 22.65 -22.75
CA ILE A 354 -5.28 22.62 -22.90
C ILE A 354 -4.89 23.37 -24.17
N SER A 355 -5.53 23.07 -25.31
CA SER A 355 -5.21 23.67 -26.60
C SER A 355 -5.37 25.20 -26.60
N ILE A 356 -6.39 25.72 -25.91
CA ILE A 356 -6.59 27.16 -25.77
C ILE A 356 -5.49 27.76 -24.89
N PHE A 357 -5.19 27.22 -23.74
CA PHE A 357 -4.17 27.74 -22.84
C PHE A 357 -2.77 27.75 -23.50
N GLU A 358 -2.38 26.65 -24.15
CA GLU A 358 -1.09 26.54 -24.83
C GLU A 358 -0.99 27.51 -26.03
N LYS A 359 -2.09 27.71 -26.79
CA LYS A 359 -2.14 28.66 -27.90
C LYS A 359 -1.85 30.10 -27.41
N HIS A 360 -2.22 30.40 -26.17
CA HIS A 360 -1.97 31.71 -25.54
C HIS A 360 -0.70 31.74 -24.68
N GLY A 361 0.18 30.74 -24.82
CA GLY A 361 1.51 30.70 -24.21
C GLY A 361 1.52 30.38 -22.71
N LEU A 362 0.43 29.82 -22.16
CA LEU A 362 0.36 29.40 -20.76
C LEU A 362 0.93 28.01 -20.59
N GLU A 363 1.70 27.80 -19.50
CA GLU A 363 2.26 26.54 -19.14
C GLU A 363 1.23 25.67 -18.39
N VAL A 364 0.89 24.51 -18.97
CA VAL A 364 -0.14 23.60 -18.44
C VAL A 364 0.51 22.34 -17.86
N LEU A 365 0.35 22.09 -16.57
CA LEU A 365 0.72 20.83 -15.93
C LEU A 365 -0.46 19.87 -15.82
N LEU A 366 -0.20 18.58 -16.11
CA LEU A 366 -1.20 17.52 -16.05
C LEU A 366 -0.84 16.52 -14.95
N ALA A 367 -1.80 16.20 -14.09
CA ALA A 367 -1.59 15.23 -13.03
C ALA A 367 -2.80 14.32 -12.79
N ALA A 368 -2.50 13.14 -12.21
CA ALA A 368 -3.52 12.20 -11.75
C ALA A 368 -3.05 11.48 -10.49
N PRO A 369 -3.94 10.90 -9.66
CA PRO A 369 -3.56 10.22 -8.41
C PRO A 369 -2.78 8.91 -8.62
N THR A 370 -2.96 8.23 -9.75
CA THR A 370 -2.32 6.94 -10.04
C THR A 370 -1.50 6.98 -11.32
N GLY A 371 -0.48 6.10 -11.43
CA GLY A 371 0.37 5.99 -12.62
C GLY A 371 -0.44 5.68 -13.88
N ARG A 372 -1.45 4.81 -13.77
CA ARG A 372 -2.33 4.46 -14.89
C ARG A 372 -3.21 5.60 -15.36
N ALA A 373 -3.79 6.34 -14.42
CA ALA A 373 -4.59 7.50 -14.78
C ALA A 373 -3.72 8.59 -15.44
N ALA A 374 -2.50 8.81 -14.94
CA ALA A 374 -1.55 9.71 -15.57
C ALA A 374 -1.15 9.25 -16.98
N LYS A 375 -0.82 7.98 -17.17
CA LYS A 375 -0.50 7.41 -18.49
C LYS A 375 -1.67 7.55 -19.46
N ARG A 376 -2.90 7.23 -19.02
CA ARG A 376 -4.12 7.42 -19.83
C ARG A 376 -4.32 8.89 -20.23
N MET A 377 -4.10 9.81 -19.29
CA MET A 377 -4.19 11.24 -19.56
C MET A 377 -3.15 11.67 -20.60
N GLN A 378 -1.91 11.18 -20.48
CA GLN A 378 -0.85 11.43 -21.46
C GLN A 378 -1.19 10.87 -22.86
N GLU A 379 -1.63 9.61 -22.93
CA GLU A 379 -2.06 8.99 -24.20
C GLU A 379 -3.23 9.74 -24.84
N ALA A 380 -4.18 10.19 -24.03
CA ALA A 380 -5.34 10.91 -24.52
C ALA A 380 -5.02 12.33 -24.97
N THR A 381 -4.15 13.05 -24.28
CA THR A 381 -3.84 14.47 -24.56
C THR A 381 -2.62 14.66 -25.47
N GLY A 382 -1.74 13.66 -25.55
CA GLY A 382 -0.44 13.75 -26.21
C GLY A 382 0.59 14.62 -25.43
N ARG A 383 0.33 14.97 -24.17
CA ARG A 383 1.20 15.78 -23.31
C ARG A 383 1.66 14.97 -22.12
N GLU A 384 2.82 15.31 -21.56
CA GLU A 384 3.32 14.67 -20.36
C GLU A 384 2.33 14.84 -19.21
N ALA A 385 1.98 13.72 -18.55
CA ALA A 385 1.17 13.74 -17.34
C ALA A 385 1.89 12.92 -16.25
N LYS A 386 1.92 13.46 -15.04
CA LYS A 386 2.62 12.85 -13.88
C LYS A 386 1.63 12.38 -12.83
N THR A 387 2.06 11.43 -11.99
CA THR A 387 1.30 11.20 -10.75
C THR A 387 1.46 12.40 -9.82
N ILE A 388 0.43 12.70 -9.01
CA ILE A 388 0.51 13.77 -8.02
C ILE A 388 1.76 13.63 -7.15
N HIS A 389 2.06 12.41 -6.68
CA HIS A 389 3.25 12.14 -5.87
C HIS A 389 4.55 12.49 -6.61
N ARG A 390 4.66 12.15 -7.90
CA ARG A 390 5.83 12.47 -8.70
C ARG A 390 5.91 13.96 -9.01
N LEU A 391 4.77 14.61 -9.23
CA LEU A 391 4.70 16.04 -9.45
C LEU A 391 5.15 16.84 -8.22
N LEU A 392 4.79 16.34 -7.02
CA LEU A 392 5.19 16.93 -5.75
C LEU A 392 6.59 16.51 -5.29
N GLU A 393 7.32 15.74 -6.11
CA GLU A 393 8.67 15.26 -5.79
C GLU A 393 8.71 14.56 -4.42
N PHE A 394 7.85 13.53 -4.28
CA PHE A 394 7.79 12.72 -3.07
C PHE A 394 9.11 11.97 -2.88
N GLY A 395 9.80 12.24 -1.80
CA GLY A 395 11.13 11.71 -1.50
C GLY A 395 11.27 11.31 -0.03
N TYR A 396 12.45 10.75 0.27
CA TYR A 396 12.86 10.38 1.63
C TYR A 396 13.76 11.48 2.19
N GLY A 397 13.63 11.78 3.49
CA GLY A 397 14.55 12.65 4.20
C GLY A 397 15.92 12.00 4.45
N ASP A 398 16.77 12.69 5.20
CA ASP A 398 18.10 12.19 5.59
C ASP A 398 18.01 10.92 6.46
N SER A 399 16.88 10.70 7.15
CA SER A 399 16.52 9.42 7.78
C SER A 399 15.59 8.66 6.84
N ASP A 400 15.86 7.37 6.61
CA ASP A 400 15.06 6.47 5.73
C ASP A 400 13.56 6.37 6.10
N GLU A 401 13.12 6.98 7.18
CA GLU A 401 11.75 6.93 7.73
C GLU A 401 10.94 8.21 7.51
N GLU A 402 11.56 9.36 7.23
CA GLU A 402 10.83 10.61 6.95
C GLU A 402 10.54 10.77 5.46
N MET A 403 9.30 10.46 5.08
CA MET A 403 8.78 10.73 3.74
C MET A 403 8.12 12.10 3.69
N PHE A 404 8.53 12.95 2.74
CA PHE A 404 7.98 14.28 2.56
C PHE A 404 7.87 14.67 1.09
N PHE A 405 7.04 15.69 0.82
CA PHE A 405 6.92 16.29 -0.48
C PHE A 405 7.84 17.50 -0.57
N GLN A 406 8.73 17.55 -1.58
CA GLN A 406 9.66 18.69 -1.79
C GLN A 406 8.92 19.90 -2.29
N LYS A 407 7.90 19.70 -3.17
CA LYS A 407 7.02 20.77 -3.62
C LYS A 407 5.96 21.06 -2.55
N ASN A 408 5.93 22.29 -2.06
CA ASN A 408 5.07 22.76 -0.98
C ASN A 408 4.90 24.29 -1.04
N GLU A 409 4.46 24.95 0.04
CA GLU A 409 4.27 26.39 0.10
C GLU A 409 5.58 27.22 -0.08
N GLU A 410 6.74 26.64 0.29
CA GLU A 410 8.06 27.29 0.18
C GLU A 410 8.69 27.03 -1.20
N SER A 411 8.34 25.94 -1.84
CA SER A 411 8.80 25.55 -3.18
C SER A 411 7.62 25.13 -4.05
N PRO A 412 6.79 26.06 -4.51
CA PRO A 412 5.58 25.75 -5.27
C PRO A 412 5.89 25.20 -6.67
N LEU A 413 4.85 24.64 -7.30
CA LEU A 413 4.88 24.22 -8.69
C LEU A 413 4.96 25.47 -9.59
N GLU A 414 5.78 25.40 -10.60
CA GLU A 414 5.93 26.48 -11.61
C GLU A 414 5.02 26.15 -12.79
N CYS A 415 3.84 26.76 -12.85
CA CYS A 415 2.89 26.63 -13.94
C CYS A 415 1.81 27.70 -13.85
N ASP A 416 1.18 28.00 -14.99
CA ASP A 416 0.04 28.92 -15.09
C ASP A 416 -1.28 28.18 -14.85
N VAL A 417 -1.35 26.91 -15.26
CA VAL A 417 -2.54 26.07 -15.17
C VAL A 417 -2.16 24.66 -14.70
N ILE A 418 -2.92 24.11 -13.78
CA ILE A 418 -2.82 22.70 -13.40
C ILE A 418 -4.17 22.00 -13.59
N ILE A 419 -4.16 20.88 -14.31
CA ILE A 419 -5.32 20.04 -14.55
C ILE A 419 -5.10 18.69 -13.86
N ILE A 420 -6.04 18.32 -13.00
CA ILE A 420 -5.96 17.09 -12.21
C ILE A 420 -7.14 16.20 -12.56
N ASP A 421 -6.88 15.03 -13.12
CA ASP A 421 -7.90 14.05 -13.46
C ASP A 421 -8.06 12.98 -12.35
N GLU A 422 -9.17 12.26 -12.36
CA GLU A 422 -9.54 11.22 -11.39
C GLU A 422 -9.53 11.73 -9.93
N VAL A 423 -9.98 12.97 -9.69
CA VAL A 423 -10.00 13.59 -8.35
C VAL A 423 -10.84 12.82 -7.34
N SER A 424 -11.78 11.97 -7.77
CA SER A 424 -12.55 11.07 -6.90
C SER A 424 -11.66 10.13 -6.06
N MET A 425 -10.43 9.85 -6.52
CA MET A 425 -9.47 8.98 -5.83
C MET A 425 -8.56 9.73 -4.84
N ILE A 426 -8.63 11.06 -4.78
CA ILE A 426 -7.77 11.88 -3.93
C ILE A 426 -8.33 11.93 -2.51
N ASP A 427 -7.54 11.49 -1.53
CA ASP A 427 -7.86 11.62 -0.11
C ASP A 427 -7.51 13.02 0.43
N ILE A 428 -7.90 13.30 1.68
CA ILE A 428 -7.72 14.62 2.26
C ILE A 428 -6.26 15.01 2.50
N LEU A 429 -5.38 14.02 2.78
CA LEU A 429 -3.95 14.28 3.00
C LEU A 429 -3.27 14.65 1.69
N LEU A 430 -3.55 13.88 0.63
CA LEU A 430 -3.00 14.15 -0.69
C LEU A 430 -3.54 15.48 -1.26
N ALA A 431 -4.83 15.76 -1.07
CA ALA A 431 -5.44 17.04 -1.47
C ALA A 431 -4.75 18.22 -0.78
N ASN A 432 -4.54 18.13 0.53
CA ASN A 432 -3.86 19.20 1.28
C ASN A 432 -2.43 19.43 0.80
N ASN A 433 -1.66 18.36 0.57
CA ASN A 433 -0.28 18.49 0.10
C ASN A 433 -0.21 19.05 -1.33
N LEU A 434 -1.11 18.61 -2.21
CA LEU A 434 -1.22 19.13 -3.57
C LEU A 434 -1.53 20.63 -3.57
N LEU A 435 -2.57 21.04 -2.83
CA LEU A 435 -3.00 22.44 -2.78
C LEU A 435 -1.95 23.36 -2.14
N LYS A 436 -1.13 22.85 -1.21
CA LYS A 436 0.01 23.60 -0.66
C LYS A 436 1.08 23.92 -1.70
N ALA A 437 1.28 23.06 -2.66
CA ALA A 437 2.28 23.23 -3.71
C ALA A 437 1.79 24.11 -4.87
N ILE A 438 0.52 24.51 -4.92
CA ILE A 438 -0.03 25.37 -5.97
C ILE A 438 0.12 26.83 -5.55
N ALA A 439 0.78 27.63 -6.37
CA ALA A 439 0.95 29.07 -6.13
C ALA A 439 -0.36 29.85 -6.30
N GLU A 440 -0.47 31.00 -5.66
CA GLU A 440 -1.54 31.95 -5.95
C GLU A 440 -1.39 32.47 -7.37
N GLY A 441 -2.50 32.55 -8.11
CA GLY A 441 -2.50 32.95 -9.53
C GLY A 441 -2.47 31.78 -10.52
N THR A 442 -2.15 30.56 -10.07
CA THR A 442 -2.30 29.35 -10.89
C THR A 442 -3.78 28.97 -11.02
N ARG A 443 -4.24 28.70 -12.24
CA ARG A 443 -5.58 28.15 -12.48
C ARG A 443 -5.61 26.66 -12.16
N VAL A 444 -6.61 26.22 -11.40
CA VAL A 444 -6.77 24.83 -10.96
C VAL A 444 -8.03 24.23 -11.55
N ILE A 445 -7.89 23.15 -12.30
CA ILE A 445 -9.01 22.44 -12.90
C ILE A 445 -9.03 21.02 -12.31
N LEU A 446 -10.06 20.72 -11.52
CA LEU A 446 -10.28 19.43 -10.88
C LEU A 446 -11.30 18.62 -11.68
N VAL A 447 -10.88 17.49 -12.23
CA VAL A 447 -11.72 16.64 -13.08
C VAL A 447 -11.94 15.29 -12.42
N GLY A 448 -13.18 14.78 -12.43
CA GLY A 448 -13.47 13.48 -11.84
C GLY A 448 -14.93 13.07 -12.03
N ASP A 449 -15.23 11.89 -11.53
CA ASP A 449 -16.58 11.33 -11.52
C ASP A 449 -17.02 11.13 -10.07
N VAL A 450 -17.94 11.98 -9.60
CA VAL A 450 -18.42 11.99 -8.20
C VAL A 450 -19.21 10.73 -7.84
N ASP A 451 -19.71 9.99 -8.84
CA ASP A 451 -20.55 8.80 -8.66
C ASP A 451 -19.73 7.50 -8.61
N GLN A 452 -18.42 7.56 -8.94
CA GLN A 452 -17.49 6.45 -8.72
C GLN A 452 -17.18 6.24 -7.24
N LEU A 453 -16.45 5.16 -6.96
CA LEU A 453 -15.97 4.89 -5.59
C LEU A 453 -15.10 6.06 -5.11
N PRO A 454 -15.25 6.45 -3.84
CA PRO A 454 -14.37 7.48 -3.25
C PRO A 454 -12.94 6.97 -3.08
N SER A 455 -12.05 7.86 -2.66
CA SER A 455 -10.66 7.56 -2.31
C SER A 455 -10.56 6.39 -1.33
N VAL A 456 -9.46 5.62 -1.38
CA VAL A 456 -9.19 4.59 -0.36
C VAL A 456 -8.89 5.23 0.99
N GLY A 457 -8.13 6.33 0.98
CA GLY A 457 -7.83 7.11 2.18
C GLY A 457 -9.00 7.96 2.71
N PRO A 458 -8.84 8.59 3.88
CA PRO A 458 -9.86 9.39 4.55
C PRO A 458 -10.30 10.62 3.77
N GLY A 459 -11.58 10.95 3.93
CA GLY A 459 -12.22 12.10 3.30
C GLY A 459 -13.01 11.73 2.04
N ASN A 460 -13.76 12.70 1.54
CA ASN A 460 -14.54 12.60 0.30
C ASN A 460 -14.43 13.92 -0.47
N VAL A 461 -13.17 14.27 -0.80
CA VAL A 461 -12.78 15.61 -1.23
C VAL A 461 -13.64 16.12 -2.38
N LEU A 462 -13.76 15.37 -3.49
CA LEU A 462 -14.53 15.80 -4.65
C LEU A 462 -16.01 16.02 -4.32
N ARG A 463 -16.63 15.08 -3.59
CA ARG A 463 -18.04 15.20 -3.19
C ARG A 463 -18.26 16.35 -2.23
N ASP A 464 -17.40 16.51 -1.23
CA ASP A 464 -17.50 17.59 -0.24
C ASP A 464 -17.38 18.97 -0.89
N ILE A 465 -16.49 19.11 -1.89
CA ILE A 465 -16.36 20.34 -2.68
C ILE A 465 -17.64 20.62 -3.46
N ILE A 466 -18.15 19.64 -4.19
CA ILE A 466 -19.37 19.78 -4.99
C ILE A 466 -20.59 20.09 -4.10
N ASP A 467 -20.76 19.35 -2.99
CA ASP A 467 -21.89 19.48 -2.09
C ASP A 467 -21.83 20.73 -1.19
N SER A 468 -20.67 21.41 -1.14
CA SER A 468 -20.53 22.71 -0.47
C SER A 468 -21.29 23.83 -1.22
N GLY A 469 -21.38 23.70 -2.54
CA GLY A 469 -21.98 24.73 -3.41
C GLY A 469 -21.17 26.02 -3.54
N VAL A 470 -19.94 26.07 -3.00
CA VAL A 470 -19.11 27.29 -2.92
C VAL A 470 -18.23 27.46 -4.15
N LEU A 471 -17.65 26.36 -4.64
CA LEU A 471 -16.76 26.41 -5.79
C LEU A 471 -17.53 26.29 -7.12
N PRO A 472 -17.05 26.86 -8.21
CA PRO A 472 -17.60 26.66 -9.55
C PRO A 472 -17.56 25.18 -9.95
N VAL A 473 -18.71 24.62 -10.33
CA VAL A 473 -18.85 23.20 -10.72
C VAL A 473 -19.62 23.12 -12.03
N VAL A 474 -19.03 22.45 -13.02
CA VAL A 474 -19.73 22.10 -14.25
C VAL A 474 -19.98 20.59 -14.29
N ARG A 475 -21.25 20.19 -14.38
CA ARG A 475 -21.67 18.79 -14.50
C ARG A 475 -21.93 18.46 -15.97
N LEU A 476 -21.11 17.54 -16.51
CA LEU A 476 -21.29 16.98 -17.86
C LEU A 476 -22.25 15.80 -17.73
N ASP A 477 -23.48 15.95 -18.13
CA ASP A 477 -24.56 14.93 -18.03
C ASP A 477 -25.08 14.48 -19.40
N GLU A 478 -24.66 15.12 -20.48
CA GLU A 478 -25.01 14.75 -21.83
C GLU A 478 -24.09 13.63 -22.33
N ILE A 479 -24.71 12.54 -22.84
CA ILE A 479 -23.98 11.42 -23.45
C ILE A 479 -23.70 11.79 -24.89
N PHE A 480 -22.47 11.64 -25.33
CA PHE A 480 -22.07 11.92 -26.70
C PHE A 480 -22.75 10.98 -27.69
N ARG A 481 -23.12 11.48 -28.89
CA ARG A 481 -23.75 10.65 -29.95
C ARG A 481 -23.02 9.36 -30.25
N GLN A 482 -21.69 9.36 -30.25
CA GLN A 482 -20.89 8.14 -30.42
C GLN A 482 -21.04 7.16 -29.26
N ALA A 483 -21.29 7.63 -28.05
CA ALA A 483 -21.47 6.83 -26.86
C ALA A 483 -22.94 6.39 -26.67
N GLU A 484 -23.90 7.01 -27.35
CA GLU A 484 -25.33 6.61 -27.33
C GLU A 484 -25.58 5.20 -27.92
N SER A 485 -24.66 4.68 -28.73
CA SER A 485 -24.73 3.32 -29.25
C SER A 485 -24.19 2.27 -28.26
N SER A 486 -23.44 2.68 -27.23
CA SER A 486 -22.85 1.76 -26.25
C SER A 486 -23.82 1.45 -25.11
N MET A 487 -24.19 0.18 -25.01
CA MET A 487 -25.01 -0.29 -23.89
C MET A 487 -24.27 -0.24 -22.56
N ILE A 488 -22.92 -0.27 -22.54
CA ILE A 488 -22.10 -0.06 -21.34
C ILE A 488 -22.38 1.32 -20.78
N VAL A 489 -22.32 2.36 -21.60
CA VAL A 489 -22.56 3.75 -21.19
C VAL A 489 -23.99 3.96 -20.73
N ILE A 490 -24.96 3.53 -21.56
CA ILE A 490 -26.39 3.67 -21.23
C ILE A 490 -26.69 2.96 -19.92
N ASN A 491 -26.24 1.72 -19.75
CA ASN A 491 -26.50 0.93 -18.55
C ASN A 491 -25.77 1.49 -17.33
N ALA A 492 -24.56 2.03 -17.48
CA ALA A 492 -23.87 2.72 -16.38
C ALA A 492 -24.70 3.90 -15.87
N HIS A 493 -25.20 4.76 -16.76
CA HIS A 493 -26.06 5.89 -16.37
C HIS A 493 -27.39 5.45 -15.77
N ARG A 494 -28.06 4.38 -16.31
CA ARG A 494 -29.28 3.83 -15.74
C ARG A 494 -29.05 3.30 -14.34
N ILE A 495 -28.00 2.49 -14.16
CA ILE A 495 -27.60 1.94 -12.85
C ILE A 495 -27.32 3.05 -11.86
N ASN A 496 -26.60 4.08 -12.26
CA ASN A 496 -26.32 5.23 -11.40
C ASN A 496 -27.60 5.91 -10.90
N ARG A 497 -28.63 6.01 -11.75
CA ARG A 497 -29.96 6.52 -11.37
C ARG A 497 -30.80 5.55 -10.56
N GLY A 498 -30.33 4.30 -10.36
CA GLY A 498 -31.10 3.25 -9.70
C GLY A 498 -32.09 2.53 -10.62
N GLU A 499 -31.94 2.70 -11.92
CA GLU A 499 -32.81 2.07 -12.93
C GLU A 499 -32.23 0.70 -13.36
N PRO A 500 -33.09 -0.26 -13.71
CA PRO A 500 -32.63 -1.54 -14.27
C PRO A 500 -31.89 -1.36 -15.59
N PRO A 501 -30.78 -2.11 -15.81
CA PRO A 501 -30.08 -2.09 -17.10
C PRO A 501 -30.88 -2.76 -18.20
N VAL A 502 -30.58 -2.42 -19.45
CA VAL A 502 -31.13 -3.08 -20.63
C VAL A 502 -30.28 -4.31 -20.94
N LEU A 503 -30.86 -5.51 -20.84
CA LEU A 503 -30.17 -6.80 -20.97
C LEU A 503 -30.46 -7.54 -22.30
N SER A 504 -31.21 -6.98 -23.22
CA SER A 504 -31.85 -7.68 -24.34
C SER A 504 -31.10 -7.61 -25.68
N SER A 505 -29.87 -7.11 -25.74
CA SER A 505 -29.13 -6.97 -27.01
C SER A 505 -28.37 -8.25 -27.37
N LYS A 506 -28.67 -8.87 -28.49
CA LYS A 506 -27.90 -10.01 -29.03
C LYS A 506 -26.54 -9.62 -29.62
N ASN A 507 -26.40 -8.37 -30.04
CA ASN A 507 -25.20 -7.84 -30.72
C ASN A 507 -24.66 -6.57 -29.96
N GLY A 508 -24.80 -6.54 -28.66
CA GLY A 508 -24.34 -5.41 -27.85
C GLY A 508 -22.96 -5.62 -27.23
N ASP A 509 -22.59 -4.67 -26.40
CA ASP A 509 -21.35 -4.64 -25.63
C ASP A 509 -21.59 -4.95 -24.13
N PHE A 510 -22.85 -5.29 -23.72
CA PHE A 510 -23.25 -5.55 -22.34
C PHE A 510 -24.04 -6.85 -22.22
N PHE A 511 -23.52 -7.84 -21.52
CA PHE A 511 -24.06 -9.19 -21.43
C PHE A 511 -24.27 -9.65 -19.98
N LEU A 512 -25.33 -10.42 -19.75
CA LEU A 512 -25.57 -11.16 -18.50
C LEU A 512 -25.69 -12.65 -18.80
N ILE A 513 -24.78 -13.45 -18.28
CA ILE A 513 -24.81 -14.92 -18.30
C ILE A 513 -25.36 -15.39 -16.95
N ARG A 514 -26.54 -16.03 -16.99
CA ARG A 514 -27.21 -16.50 -15.76
C ARG A 514 -26.61 -17.82 -15.32
N GLN A 515 -26.18 -17.87 -14.06
CA GLN A 515 -25.64 -19.04 -13.38
C GLN A 515 -26.21 -19.13 -11.95
N GLU A 516 -26.50 -20.37 -11.51
CA GLU A 516 -27.19 -20.58 -10.24
C GLU A 516 -26.24 -20.85 -9.05
N SER A 517 -25.11 -21.52 -9.25
CA SER A 517 -24.12 -21.83 -8.22
C SER A 517 -22.86 -20.98 -8.37
N GLN A 518 -22.08 -20.85 -7.30
CA GLN A 518 -20.79 -20.17 -7.36
C GLN A 518 -19.78 -20.96 -8.18
N GLU A 519 -19.86 -22.28 -8.16
CA GLU A 519 -19.05 -23.21 -8.94
C GLU A 519 -19.29 -23.01 -10.44
N ASP A 520 -20.55 -22.89 -10.87
CA ASP A 520 -20.91 -22.62 -12.26
C ASP A 520 -20.45 -21.22 -12.71
N ILE A 521 -20.52 -20.24 -11.80
CA ILE A 521 -19.99 -18.89 -12.08
C ILE A 521 -18.48 -18.97 -12.36
N VAL A 522 -17.70 -19.62 -11.49
CA VAL A 522 -16.24 -19.77 -11.65
C VAL A 522 -15.92 -20.51 -12.94
N SER A 523 -16.59 -21.64 -13.20
CA SER A 523 -16.38 -22.43 -14.44
C SER A 523 -16.68 -21.61 -15.70
N THR A 524 -17.76 -20.82 -15.67
CA THR A 524 -18.12 -19.93 -16.78
C THR A 524 -17.08 -18.82 -16.98
N ILE A 525 -16.56 -18.22 -15.89
CA ILE A 525 -15.51 -17.21 -15.98
C ILE A 525 -14.23 -17.80 -16.60
N ILE A 526 -13.85 -19.02 -16.21
CA ILE A 526 -12.71 -19.72 -16.79
C ILE A 526 -12.94 -19.92 -18.29
N GLU A 527 -14.10 -20.46 -18.71
CA GLU A 527 -14.44 -20.67 -20.11
C GLU A 527 -14.44 -19.36 -20.91
N LEU A 528 -14.99 -18.28 -20.34
CA LEU A 528 -14.98 -16.96 -20.94
C LEU A 528 -13.55 -16.46 -21.19
N CYS A 529 -12.68 -16.52 -20.18
CA CYS A 529 -11.32 -16.00 -20.29
C CYS A 529 -10.41 -16.84 -21.18
N THR A 530 -10.62 -18.16 -21.25
CA THR A 530 -9.72 -19.05 -21.98
C THR A 530 -10.12 -19.31 -23.43
N SER A 531 -11.41 -19.29 -23.75
CA SER A 531 -11.89 -19.73 -25.06
C SER A 531 -12.93 -18.81 -25.69
N ARG A 532 -14.02 -18.49 -25.00
CA ARG A 532 -15.16 -17.80 -25.61
C ARG A 532 -14.84 -16.36 -26.00
N LEU A 533 -14.31 -15.57 -25.06
CA LEU A 533 -13.99 -14.14 -25.28
C LEU A 533 -12.81 -13.98 -26.26
N PRO A 534 -11.65 -14.68 -26.09
CA PRO A 534 -10.57 -14.61 -27.06
C PRO A 534 -11.02 -14.94 -28.48
N LYS A 535 -11.86 -15.98 -28.63
CA LYS A 535 -12.39 -16.39 -29.92
C LYS A 535 -13.38 -15.38 -30.53
N TYR A 536 -14.18 -14.73 -29.69
CA TYR A 536 -15.18 -13.76 -30.13
C TYR A 536 -14.57 -12.40 -30.44
N THR A 537 -13.62 -11.93 -29.63
CA THR A 537 -13.04 -10.57 -29.71
C THR A 537 -11.72 -10.53 -30.48
N GLY A 538 -11.02 -11.65 -30.65
CA GLY A 538 -9.64 -11.69 -31.15
C GLY A 538 -8.59 -11.16 -30.17
N LEU A 539 -8.96 -10.87 -28.95
CA LEU A 539 -8.06 -10.29 -27.93
C LEU A 539 -7.28 -11.37 -27.19
N ASP A 540 -6.08 -11.00 -26.80
CA ASP A 540 -5.26 -11.82 -25.90
C ASP A 540 -5.90 -11.92 -24.51
N PRO A 541 -6.00 -13.14 -23.92
CA PRO A 541 -6.59 -13.33 -22.59
C PRO A 541 -5.93 -12.54 -21.46
N TYR A 542 -4.61 -12.34 -21.56
CA TYR A 542 -3.84 -11.66 -20.51
C TYR A 542 -4.06 -10.15 -20.49
N GLU A 543 -4.20 -9.56 -21.67
CA GLU A 543 -4.21 -8.11 -21.83
C GLU A 543 -5.60 -7.55 -22.11
N GLY A 544 -6.35 -8.29 -22.94
CA GLY A 544 -7.66 -7.86 -23.42
C GLY A 544 -8.79 -8.11 -22.43
N ILE A 545 -8.63 -9.06 -21.50
CA ILE A 545 -9.70 -9.51 -20.61
C ILE A 545 -9.29 -9.31 -19.15
N GLN A 546 -10.14 -8.65 -18.39
CA GLN A 546 -9.92 -8.47 -16.95
C GLN A 546 -11.12 -8.95 -16.16
N VAL A 547 -10.86 -9.80 -15.17
CA VAL A 547 -11.88 -10.19 -14.20
C VAL A 547 -11.85 -9.22 -13.03
N LEU A 548 -13.01 -8.62 -12.69
CA LEU A 548 -13.17 -7.77 -11.51
C LEU A 548 -14.15 -8.42 -10.54
N SER A 549 -13.76 -8.57 -9.28
CA SER A 549 -14.64 -9.08 -8.23
C SER A 549 -14.87 -8.04 -7.13
N PRO A 550 -16.09 -7.95 -6.58
CA PRO A 550 -16.36 -7.14 -5.39
C PRO A 550 -15.61 -7.62 -4.14
N MET A 551 -15.23 -8.89 -4.10
CA MET A 551 -14.74 -9.58 -2.90
C MET A 551 -13.30 -10.07 -3.05
N LYS A 552 -12.52 -10.00 -1.96
CA LYS A 552 -11.18 -10.59 -1.93
C LYS A 552 -11.20 -12.09 -1.63
N LYS A 553 -12.07 -12.54 -0.69
CA LYS A 553 -12.20 -13.93 -0.24
C LYS A 553 -13.46 -14.60 -0.75
N GLY A 554 -13.52 -15.93 -0.67
CA GLY A 554 -14.64 -16.77 -1.13
C GLY A 554 -14.40 -17.32 -2.54
N LEU A 555 -15.31 -18.20 -3.01
CA LEU A 555 -15.14 -18.93 -4.26
C LEU A 555 -15.07 -18.00 -5.48
N CYS A 556 -15.93 -16.97 -5.54
CA CYS A 556 -15.89 -15.91 -6.54
C CYS A 556 -15.01 -14.70 -6.13
N GLY A 557 -14.19 -14.83 -5.08
CA GLY A 557 -13.27 -13.79 -4.63
C GLY A 557 -11.97 -13.80 -5.41
N VAL A 558 -11.28 -12.65 -5.39
CA VAL A 558 -10.04 -12.43 -6.16
C VAL A 558 -8.97 -13.49 -5.89
N LEU A 559 -8.80 -13.93 -4.62
CA LEU A 559 -7.77 -14.91 -4.28
C LEU A 559 -8.00 -16.25 -5.00
N ASN A 560 -9.23 -16.77 -4.95
CA ASN A 560 -9.57 -18.03 -5.64
C ASN A 560 -9.57 -17.86 -7.15
N LEU A 561 -10.13 -16.76 -7.67
CA LEU A 561 -10.15 -16.50 -9.11
C LEU A 561 -8.74 -16.38 -9.69
N ASN A 562 -7.80 -15.74 -8.99
CA ASN A 562 -6.41 -15.69 -9.41
C ASN A 562 -5.78 -17.08 -9.45
N HIS A 563 -6.02 -17.92 -8.43
CA HIS A 563 -5.50 -19.28 -8.40
C HIS A 563 -6.03 -20.14 -9.58
N VAL A 564 -7.36 -20.16 -9.77
CA VAL A 564 -7.93 -21.01 -10.84
C VAL A 564 -7.61 -20.49 -12.24
N LEU A 565 -7.54 -19.17 -12.42
CA LEU A 565 -7.15 -18.58 -13.71
C LEU A 565 -5.67 -18.79 -14.02
N GLN A 566 -4.78 -18.72 -13.02
CA GLN A 566 -3.37 -19.07 -13.18
C GLN A 566 -3.22 -20.51 -13.69
N GLU A 567 -3.88 -21.48 -13.02
CA GLU A 567 -3.77 -22.91 -13.40
C GLU A 567 -4.23 -23.19 -14.84
N VAL A 568 -5.13 -22.39 -15.37
CA VAL A 568 -5.67 -22.59 -16.72
C VAL A 568 -4.94 -21.73 -17.77
N LEU A 569 -4.66 -20.46 -17.49
CA LEU A 569 -4.00 -19.54 -18.42
C LEU A 569 -2.48 -19.72 -18.43
N ASN A 570 -1.88 -19.99 -17.28
CA ASN A 570 -0.45 -20.23 -17.13
C ASN A 570 -0.17 -21.54 -16.36
N PRO A 571 -0.55 -22.71 -16.93
CA PRO A 571 -0.40 -23.97 -16.24
C PRO A 571 1.06 -24.30 -15.94
N ARG A 572 1.25 -25.13 -14.92
CA ARG A 572 2.55 -25.69 -14.57
C ARG A 572 3.12 -26.47 -15.73
N GLY A 573 4.38 -26.27 -16.07
CA GLY A 573 5.02 -26.92 -17.20
C GLY A 573 6.50 -27.24 -16.94
N SER A 574 7.03 -28.28 -17.61
CA SER A 574 8.46 -28.58 -17.56
C SER A 574 9.25 -27.43 -18.17
N GLY A 575 10.09 -26.79 -17.36
CA GLY A 575 10.94 -25.66 -17.78
C GLY A 575 10.42 -24.28 -17.41
N LYS A 576 9.29 -24.18 -16.70
CA LYS A 576 8.86 -22.94 -16.07
C LYS A 576 9.35 -22.90 -14.63
N GLU A 577 10.17 -21.92 -14.32
CA GLU A 577 10.61 -21.66 -12.95
C GLU A 577 9.45 -21.12 -12.11
N GLU A 578 9.39 -21.60 -10.86
CA GLU A 578 8.38 -21.21 -9.87
C GLU A 578 9.05 -20.71 -8.58
N LYS A 579 8.40 -19.79 -7.89
CA LYS A 579 8.78 -19.36 -6.55
C LYS A 579 7.57 -19.34 -5.64
N GLN A 580 7.60 -20.15 -4.61
CA GLN A 580 6.62 -20.06 -3.55
C GLN A 580 6.98 -18.93 -2.58
N HIS A 581 6.05 -18.02 -2.36
CA HIS A 581 6.12 -16.97 -1.35
C HIS A 581 4.83 -17.00 -0.52
N ARG A 582 4.93 -17.42 0.74
CA ARG A 582 3.78 -17.66 1.63
C ARG A 582 2.77 -18.65 1.00
N GLU A 583 1.51 -18.20 0.80
CA GLU A 583 0.44 -19.03 0.20
C GLU A 583 0.36 -18.88 -1.33
N VAL A 584 1.20 -18.02 -1.94
CA VAL A 584 1.18 -17.72 -3.37
C VAL A 584 2.35 -18.40 -4.06
N VAL A 585 2.10 -19.01 -5.22
CA VAL A 585 3.13 -19.54 -6.11
C VAL A 585 3.23 -18.64 -7.31
N PHE A 586 4.32 -17.92 -7.47
CA PHE A 586 4.63 -17.14 -8.65
C PHE A 586 5.32 -18.04 -9.69
N ARG A 587 4.99 -17.84 -10.95
CA ARG A 587 5.43 -18.64 -12.09
C ARG A 587 5.84 -17.75 -13.25
N VAL A 588 6.87 -18.09 -14.00
CA VAL A 588 7.22 -17.36 -15.23
C VAL A 588 6.02 -17.33 -16.16
N GLY A 589 5.67 -16.15 -16.66
CA GLY A 589 4.47 -15.89 -17.45
C GLY A 589 3.26 -15.40 -16.64
N ASP A 590 3.33 -15.32 -15.31
CA ASP A 590 2.22 -14.83 -14.50
C ASP A 590 1.97 -13.34 -14.72
N LYS A 591 0.67 -13.00 -14.79
CA LYS A 591 0.20 -11.61 -14.74
C LYS A 591 0.17 -11.15 -13.29
N VAL A 592 0.91 -10.09 -13.00
CA VAL A 592 1.05 -9.54 -11.63
C VAL A 592 0.75 -8.05 -11.57
N MET A 593 0.48 -7.56 -10.37
CA MET A 593 0.28 -6.15 -10.06
C MET A 593 1.19 -5.74 -8.92
N GLN A 594 1.85 -4.61 -9.04
CA GLN A 594 2.50 -3.90 -7.94
C GLN A 594 1.42 -3.37 -6.99
N ILE A 595 1.57 -3.63 -5.68
CA ILE A 595 0.55 -3.27 -4.68
C ILE A 595 1.01 -2.21 -3.68
N LYS A 596 2.24 -1.71 -3.85
CA LYS A 596 2.84 -0.61 -3.07
C LYS A 596 3.58 0.32 -4.00
N ASN A 597 3.68 1.60 -3.64
CA ASN A 597 4.58 2.50 -4.34
C ASN A 597 6.03 2.22 -3.90
N ASN A 598 6.91 1.96 -4.86
CA ASN A 598 8.34 1.81 -4.62
C ASN A 598 9.10 2.77 -5.52
N TYR A 599 9.45 3.94 -4.99
CA TYR A 599 10.08 5.05 -5.72
C TYR A 599 11.56 4.79 -6.04
N ARG A 600 12.23 3.89 -5.30
CA ARG A 600 13.66 3.53 -5.48
C ARG A 600 13.87 2.34 -6.42
N MET A 601 12.80 1.69 -6.85
CA MET A 601 12.88 0.53 -7.72
C MET A 601 13.37 0.94 -9.10
N LYS A 602 14.53 0.48 -9.49
CA LYS A 602 15.13 0.79 -10.80
C LYS A 602 14.50 -0.07 -11.88
N TRP A 603 14.29 0.52 -13.02
CA TRP A 603 13.81 -0.19 -14.22
C TRP A 603 14.62 0.21 -15.46
N ARG A 604 14.67 -0.71 -16.42
CA ARG A 604 15.25 -0.50 -17.75
C ARG A 604 14.17 -0.71 -18.81
N ASN A 605 14.20 0.12 -19.83
CA ASN A 605 13.30 -0.06 -20.97
C ASN A 605 13.78 -1.21 -21.86
N ILE A 606 12.93 -2.22 -22.11
CA ILE A 606 13.30 -3.38 -22.95
C ILE A 606 13.40 -3.04 -24.43
N ASN A 607 12.73 -1.97 -24.88
CA ASN A 607 12.72 -1.52 -26.28
C ASN A 607 13.84 -0.51 -26.57
N ASN A 608 14.32 0.18 -25.55
CA ASN A 608 15.44 1.12 -25.61
C ASN A 608 16.31 0.98 -24.36
N LEU A 609 17.35 0.15 -24.46
CA LEU A 609 18.24 -0.23 -23.35
C LEU A 609 19.01 0.94 -22.74
N GLU A 610 19.08 2.08 -23.41
CA GLU A 610 19.71 3.29 -22.90
C GLU A 610 18.75 4.09 -21.96
N THR A 611 17.46 3.77 -21.99
CA THR A 611 16.48 4.43 -21.14
C THR A 611 16.32 3.67 -19.83
N GLU A 612 16.74 4.28 -18.76
CA GLU A 612 16.58 3.80 -17.38
C GLU A 612 15.78 4.82 -16.57
N GLY A 613 15.15 4.35 -15.50
CA GLY A 613 14.44 5.23 -14.59
C GLY A 613 14.17 4.55 -13.25
N GLU A 614 13.48 5.26 -12.38
CA GLU A 614 13.12 4.80 -11.05
C GLU A 614 11.61 4.92 -10.82
N GLY A 615 11.09 4.05 -9.96
CA GLY A 615 9.71 4.01 -9.52
C GLY A 615 8.84 2.97 -10.21
N VAL A 616 8.22 2.12 -9.37
CA VAL A 616 7.12 1.21 -9.73
C VAL A 616 5.98 1.50 -8.75
N PHE A 617 4.78 1.65 -9.29
CA PHE A 617 3.69 2.23 -8.52
C PHE A 617 2.53 1.25 -8.30
N ASN A 618 1.82 1.46 -7.22
CA ASN A 618 0.61 0.71 -6.92
C ASN A 618 -0.38 0.78 -8.10
N GLY A 619 -0.79 -0.40 -8.56
CA GLY A 619 -1.66 -0.56 -9.72
C GLY A 619 -0.92 -0.89 -11.02
N ASP A 620 0.40 -0.74 -11.11
CA ASP A 620 1.15 -1.14 -12.30
C ASP A 620 0.97 -2.63 -12.57
N LEU A 621 0.57 -3.00 -13.79
CA LEU A 621 0.44 -4.39 -14.23
C LEU A 621 1.68 -4.81 -15.03
N GLY A 622 2.14 -6.01 -14.73
CA GLY A 622 3.28 -6.60 -15.40
C GLY A 622 3.15 -8.11 -15.59
N THR A 623 4.15 -8.66 -16.26
CA THR A 623 4.30 -10.10 -16.49
C THR A 623 5.65 -10.55 -15.95
N ILE A 624 5.70 -11.65 -15.22
CA ILE A 624 6.94 -12.28 -14.76
C ILE A 624 7.65 -12.89 -15.96
N VAL A 625 8.86 -12.42 -16.25
CA VAL A 625 9.64 -12.90 -17.42
C VAL A 625 10.75 -13.87 -17.04
N SER A 626 11.26 -13.80 -15.82
CA SER A 626 12.26 -14.74 -15.30
C SER A 626 12.17 -14.88 -13.79
N ILE A 627 12.54 -16.06 -13.28
CA ILE A 627 12.72 -16.36 -11.86
C ILE A 627 14.05 -17.07 -11.74
N ASP A 628 14.94 -16.54 -10.91
CA ASP A 628 16.23 -17.14 -10.61
C ASP A 628 16.25 -17.56 -9.12
N ASN A 629 16.17 -18.86 -8.87
CA ASN A 629 16.15 -19.42 -7.53
C ASN A 629 17.56 -19.54 -6.91
N GLU A 630 18.62 -19.45 -7.71
CA GLU A 630 20.01 -19.47 -7.22
C GLU A 630 20.43 -18.07 -6.77
N GLU A 631 20.18 -17.07 -7.60
CA GLU A 631 20.48 -15.66 -7.31
C GLU A 631 19.36 -14.94 -6.53
N LEU A 632 18.27 -15.64 -6.18
CA LEU A 632 17.15 -15.21 -5.35
C LEU A 632 16.42 -13.95 -5.84
N TYR A 633 16.15 -13.85 -7.13
CA TYR A 633 15.39 -12.75 -7.71
C TYR A 633 14.37 -13.20 -8.77
N MET A 634 13.46 -12.31 -9.10
CA MET A 634 12.61 -12.42 -10.29
C MET A 634 12.59 -11.10 -11.07
N GLU A 635 12.34 -11.20 -12.37
CA GLU A 635 12.19 -10.04 -13.23
C GLU A 635 10.74 -9.93 -13.71
N VAL A 636 10.21 -8.72 -13.63
CA VAL A 636 8.86 -8.37 -14.07
C VAL A 636 8.95 -7.27 -15.12
N VAL A 637 8.23 -7.43 -16.23
CA VAL A 637 8.08 -6.38 -17.24
C VAL A 637 6.72 -5.72 -17.08
N PHE A 638 6.73 -4.45 -16.68
CA PHE A 638 5.54 -3.61 -16.57
C PHE A 638 5.28 -2.86 -17.89
N ASP A 639 4.02 -2.70 -18.24
CA ASP A 639 3.57 -1.94 -19.41
C ASP A 639 4.24 -2.35 -20.74
N ARG A 640 4.81 -3.55 -20.83
CA ARG A 640 5.61 -4.07 -21.96
C ARG A 640 6.91 -3.30 -22.25
N GLU A 641 7.36 -2.47 -21.33
CA GLU A 641 8.50 -1.60 -21.56
C GLU A 641 9.49 -1.61 -20.39
N ARG A 642 8.99 -1.52 -19.15
CA ARG A 642 9.82 -1.34 -17.95
C ARG A 642 10.16 -2.67 -17.31
N LYS A 643 11.38 -3.15 -17.50
CA LYS A 643 11.90 -4.36 -16.85
C LYS A 643 12.44 -4.03 -15.47
N VAL A 644 11.99 -4.72 -14.46
CA VAL A 644 12.29 -4.50 -13.04
C VAL A 644 12.79 -5.80 -12.41
N LYS A 645 13.83 -5.72 -11.59
CA LYS A 645 14.38 -6.83 -10.82
C LYS A 645 13.89 -6.77 -9.38
N TYR A 646 13.20 -7.82 -8.92
CA TYR A 646 12.72 -8.00 -7.56
C TYR A 646 13.58 -9.00 -6.83
N ASP A 647 14.21 -8.61 -5.74
CA ASP A 647 14.73 -9.55 -4.76
C ASP A 647 13.58 -10.32 -4.11
N PHE A 648 13.79 -11.58 -3.71
CA PHE A 648 12.73 -12.39 -3.11
C PHE A 648 12.18 -11.83 -1.79
N THR A 649 12.90 -10.97 -1.12
CA THR A 649 12.41 -10.23 0.08
C THR A 649 11.37 -9.17 -0.26
N MET A 650 11.27 -8.75 -1.53
CA MET A 650 10.36 -7.72 -2.02
C MET A 650 9.06 -8.29 -2.60
N LEU A 651 8.88 -9.62 -2.62
CA LEU A 651 7.69 -10.24 -3.23
C LEU A 651 6.36 -9.91 -2.54
N ASP A 652 6.40 -9.35 -1.35
CA ASP A 652 5.23 -8.78 -0.66
C ASP A 652 4.66 -7.54 -1.37
N GLU A 653 5.36 -7.01 -2.36
CA GLU A 653 4.90 -5.89 -3.17
C GLU A 653 4.13 -6.33 -4.42
N LEU A 654 4.07 -7.63 -4.70
CA LEU A 654 3.41 -8.20 -5.87
C LEU A 654 2.20 -9.07 -5.48
N GLU A 655 1.12 -8.97 -6.26
CA GLU A 655 -0.02 -9.92 -6.24
C GLU A 655 -0.33 -10.38 -7.67
N HIS A 656 -0.93 -11.58 -7.83
CA HIS A 656 -1.49 -11.99 -9.11
C HIS A 656 -2.58 -11.02 -9.57
N ALA A 657 -2.69 -10.83 -10.88
CA ALA A 657 -3.58 -9.84 -11.49
C ALA A 657 -4.49 -10.40 -12.59
N TYR A 658 -4.73 -11.70 -12.63
CA TYR A 658 -5.76 -12.30 -13.49
C TYR A 658 -7.15 -11.81 -13.11
N ALA A 659 -7.40 -11.71 -11.80
CA ALA A 659 -8.57 -11.08 -11.20
C ALA A 659 -8.14 -9.96 -10.24
N LEU A 660 -8.88 -8.85 -10.22
CA LEU A 660 -8.65 -7.70 -9.34
C LEU A 660 -9.91 -7.36 -8.56
N THR A 661 -9.76 -6.68 -7.41
CA THR A 661 -10.91 -6.02 -6.79
C THR A 661 -11.29 -4.77 -7.57
N VAL A 662 -12.57 -4.40 -7.53
CA VAL A 662 -13.04 -3.17 -8.19
C VAL A 662 -12.28 -1.94 -7.68
N HIS A 663 -11.92 -1.88 -6.40
CA HIS A 663 -11.11 -0.79 -5.85
C HIS A 663 -9.73 -0.69 -6.49
N LYS A 664 -9.07 -1.84 -6.73
CA LYS A 664 -7.75 -1.87 -7.38
C LYS A 664 -7.78 -1.59 -8.88
N SER A 665 -8.95 -1.60 -9.50
CA SER A 665 -9.12 -1.25 -10.91
C SER A 665 -9.37 0.24 -11.15
N GLN A 666 -9.53 1.05 -10.10
CA GLN A 666 -9.69 2.49 -10.23
C GLN A 666 -8.51 3.12 -11.01
N GLY A 667 -8.79 4.11 -11.86
CA GLY A 667 -7.81 4.71 -12.77
C GLY A 667 -7.38 3.82 -13.94
N SER A 668 -7.85 2.56 -14.01
CA SER A 668 -7.56 1.62 -15.11
C SER A 668 -8.77 1.45 -16.03
N GLU A 669 -8.53 1.09 -17.28
CA GLU A 669 -9.57 0.70 -18.23
C GLU A 669 -9.12 -0.58 -18.96
N PHE A 670 -10.08 -1.43 -19.30
CA PHE A 670 -9.85 -2.72 -19.92
C PHE A 670 -10.74 -2.90 -21.15
N PRO A 671 -10.25 -3.50 -22.24
CA PRO A 671 -11.09 -3.79 -23.41
C PRO A 671 -12.34 -4.60 -23.05
N VAL A 672 -12.17 -5.72 -22.34
CA VAL A 672 -13.26 -6.60 -21.90
C VAL A 672 -13.21 -6.79 -20.39
N LEU A 673 -14.36 -6.62 -19.75
CA LEU A 673 -14.54 -6.83 -18.34
C LEU A 673 -15.47 -8.02 -18.07
N VAL A 674 -15.06 -8.90 -17.16
CA VAL A 674 -15.87 -10.00 -16.64
C VAL A 674 -16.07 -9.82 -15.14
N MET A 675 -17.33 -9.90 -14.66
CA MET A 675 -17.63 -9.70 -13.25
C MET A 675 -18.60 -10.75 -12.71
N PRO A 676 -18.25 -11.48 -11.61
CA PRO A 676 -19.17 -12.38 -10.94
C PRO A 676 -20.27 -11.60 -10.19
N LEU A 677 -21.51 -12.06 -10.31
CA LEU A 677 -22.68 -11.59 -9.55
C LEU A 677 -23.10 -12.68 -8.57
N THR A 678 -22.67 -12.56 -7.32
CA THR A 678 -22.91 -13.53 -6.27
C THR A 678 -23.24 -12.86 -4.94
N PHE A 679 -23.62 -13.66 -3.94
CA PHE A 679 -23.80 -13.17 -2.58
C PHE A 679 -22.49 -12.60 -2.01
N GLY A 680 -22.60 -11.46 -1.35
CA GLY A 680 -21.47 -10.81 -0.66
C GLY A 680 -21.94 -9.89 0.47
N PRO A 681 -21.01 -9.36 1.27
CA PRO A 681 -21.32 -8.40 2.32
C PRO A 681 -22.07 -7.18 1.74
N PRO A 682 -23.19 -6.73 2.35
CA PRO A 682 -23.95 -5.60 1.84
C PRO A 682 -23.15 -4.32 1.61
N MET A 683 -22.12 -4.10 2.43
CA MET A 683 -21.22 -2.95 2.30
C MET A 683 -20.35 -2.97 1.00
N LEU A 684 -20.14 -4.14 0.41
CA LEU A 684 -19.41 -4.30 -0.86
C LEU A 684 -20.37 -4.43 -2.06
N MET A 685 -21.62 -4.78 -1.83
CA MET A 685 -22.63 -4.98 -2.89
C MET A 685 -23.43 -3.70 -3.11
N THR A 686 -22.73 -2.61 -3.47
CA THR A 686 -23.29 -1.27 -3.61
C THR A 686 -23.41 -0.84 -5.06
N ARG A 687 -24.31 0.11 -5.34
CA ARG A 687 -24.52 0.74 -6.64
C ARG A 687 -23.23 1.37 -7.19
N ASN A 688 -22.53 2.13 -6.35
CA ASN A 688 -21.29 2.82 -6.76
C ASN A 688 -20.18 1.84 -7.13
N LEU A 689 -20.09 0.69 -6.43
CA LEU A 689 -19.11 -0.33 -6.76
C LEU A 689 -19.42 -0.96 -8.11
N LEU A 690 -20.68 -1.30 -8.37
CA LEU A 690 -21.13 -1.81 -9.67
C LEU A 690 -20.87 -0.79 -10.78
N TYR A 691 -21.29 0.46 -10.57
CA TYR A 691 -21.06 1.57 -11.50
C TYR A 691 -19.57 1.74 -11.82
N THR A 692 -18.71 1.78 -10.79
CA THR A 692 -17.26 1.89 -10.97
C THR A 692 -16.70 0.72 -11.76
N ALA A 693 -17.16 -0.52 -11.50
CA ALA A 693 -16.72 -1.69 -12.27
C ALA A 693 -17.08 -1.55 -13.75
N LEU A 694 -18.33 -1.23 -14.05
CA LEU A 694 -18.81 -1.11 -15.43
C LEU A 694 -18.07 -0.04 -16.22
N THR A 695 -17.78 1.10 -15.58
CA THR A 695 -17.06 2.22 -16.20
C THR A 695 -15.58 1.93 -16.46
N ARG A 696 -15.06 0.76 -16.03
CA ARG A 696 -13.70 0.29 -16.40
C ARG A 696 -13.65 -0.42 -17.75
N ALA A 697 -14.79 -0.77 -18.35
CA ALA A 697 -14.83 -1.46 -19.61
C ALA A 697 -14.87 -0.48 -20.80
N LYS A 698 -14.04 -0.75 -21.83
CA LYS A 698 -14.03 0.02 -23.10
C LYS A 698 -14.99 -0.53 -24.13
N SER A 699 -14.96 -1.85 -24.33
CA SER A 699 -15.61 -2.47 -25.49
C SER A 699 -16.67 -3.52 -25.12
N MET A 700 -16.50 -4.17 -23.93
CA MET A 700 -17.46 -5.22 -23.55
C MET A 700 -17.50 -5.44 -22.03
N VAL A 701 -18.72 -5.68 -21.53
CA VAL A 701 -19.00 -6.13 -20.16
C VAL A 701 -19.73 -7.46 -20.20
N VAL A 702 -19.24 -8.43 -19.42
CA VAL A 702 -19.92 -9.71 -19.21
C VAL A 702 -20.13 -9.93 -17.71
N LEU A 703 -21.37 -9.84 -17.27
CA LEU A 703 -21.76 -10.16 -15.91
C LEU A 703 -22.13 -11.65 -15.84
N VAL A 704 -21.65 -12.36 -14.82
CA VAL A 704 -21.88 -13.81 -14.68
C VAL A 704 -22.48 -14.11 -13.31
N GLY A 705 -23.72 -14.65 -13.28
CA GLY A 705 -24.35 -15.04 -12.02
C GLY A 705 -25.86 -14.77 -11.96
N LYS A 706 -26.38 -14.55 -10.74
CA LYS A 706 -27.80 -14.38 -10.52
C LYS A 706 -28.21 -12.91 -10.69
N GLU A 707 -29.18 -12.70 -11.55
CA GLU A 707 -29.74 -11.37 -11.85
C GLU A 707 -30.26 -10.65 -10.59
N ARG A 708 -30.74 -11.39 -9.60
CA ARG A 708 -31.18 -10.82 -8.31
C ARG A 708 -30.08 -10.01 -7.59
N PHE A 709 -28.81 -10.44 -7.70
CA PHE A 709 -27.70 -9.73 -7.09
C PHE A 709 -27.36 -8.44 -7.84
N LEU A 710 -27.57 -8.41 -9.16
CA LEU A 710 -27.48 -7.18 -9.94
C LEU A 710 -28.49 -6.14 -9.43
N TYR A 711 -29.77 -6.53 -9.29
CA TYR A 711 -30.79 -5.62 -8.75
C TYR A 711 -30.54 -5.26 -7.28
N GLN A 712 -30.02 -6.20 -6.49
CA GLN A 712 -29.61 -5.90 -5.11
C GLN A 712 -28.56 -4.79 -5.07
N MET A 713 -27.54 -4.86 -5.93
CA MET A 713 -26.51 -3.81 -6.01
C MET A 713 -27.09 -2.47 -6.48
N ILE A 714 -27.96 -2.49 -7.50
CA ILE A 714 -28.61 -1.28 -8.03
C ILE A 714 -29.46 -0.59 -6.96
N ASN A 715 -30.20 -1.36 -6.17
CA ASN A 715 -31.07 -0.83 -5.10
C ASN A 715 -30.28 -0.46 -3.85
N ASN A 716 -29.07 -0.98 -3.68
CA ASN A 716 -28.22 -0.66 -2.55
C ASN A 716 -27.43 0.64 -2.80
N ASN A 717 -28.09 1.76 -2.53
CA ASN A 717 -27.49 3.09 -2.56
C ASN A 717 -26.81 3.45 -1.22
N HIS A 718 -26.38 2.45 -0.47
CA HIS A 718 -25.69 2.68 0.78
C HIS A 718 -24.30 3.26 0.48
N ILE A 719 -24.24 4.57 0.34
CA ILE A 719 -22.99 5.30 0.39
C ILE A 719 -22.56 5.22 1.84
N ILE A 720 -21.42 4.58 2.12
CA ILE A 720 -20.83 4.65 3.45
C ILE A 720 -20.66 6.14 3.75
N THR A 721 -21.50 6.66 4.64
CA THR A 721 -21.43 8.07 5.02
C THR A 721 -20.10 8.25 5.73
N ARG A 722 -19.16 8.88 5.05
CA ARG A 722 -17.89 9.23 5.67
C ARG A 722 -18.08 10.47 6.53
N HIS A 723 -17.60 10.41 7.75
CA HIS A 723 -17.50 11.60 8.57
C HIS A 723 -16.36 12.46 8.02
N SER A 724 -16.71 13.59 7.39
CA SER A 724 -15.81 14.60 6.86
C SER A 724 -16.33 15.99 7.21
N GLY A 725 -15.43 16.86 7.66
CA GLY A 725 -15.75 18.25 8.00
C GLY A 725 -15.50 19.24 6.86
N LEU A 726 -14.91 18.80 5.74
CA LEU A 726 -14.49 19.67 4.65
C LEU A 726 -15.65 20.47 4.06
N ARG A 727 -16.78 19.82 3.75
CA ARG A 727 -18.00 20.49 3.25
C ARG A 727 -18.41 21.65 4.15
N LYS A 728 -18.49 21.43 5.46
CA LYS A 728 -18.90 22.45 6.42
C LYS A 728 -17.92 23.61 6.50
N ARG A 729 -16.60 23.29 6.47
CA ARG A 729 -15.54 24.31 6.49
C ARG A 729 -15.62 25.23 5.28
N LEU A 730 -15.89 24.67 4.11
CA LEU A 730 -16.09 25.45 2.89
C LEU A 730 -17.32 26.35 2.99
N SER A 731 -18.49 25.80 3.41
CA SER A 731 -19.71 26.59 3.53
C SER A 731 -19.67 27.62 4.68
N ALA A 732 -18.85 27.40 5.72
CA ALA A 732 -18.68 28.37 6.81
C ALA A 732 -17.69 29.51 6.47
N ALA A 733 -16.86 29.35 5.44
CA ALA A 733 -15.87 30.33 5.00
C ALA A 733 -16.47 31.47 4.13
N GLU A 734 -17.79 31.52 3.94
CA GLU A 734 -18.50 32.60 3.25
C GLU A 734 -18.53 33.95 4.02
N TYR A 735 -17.69 34.12 5.05
CA TYR A 735 -17.62 35.36 5.85
C TYR A 735 -16.27 36.06 5.76
#